data_61d3326cde0f2ccaeb92646cbb26148a
#
_entry.id   61d3326cde0f2ccaeb92646cbb26148a
#
_cell.length_a   1.000
_cell.length_b   1.000
_cell.length_c   1.000
_cell.angle_alpha   90.00
_cell.angle_beta   90.00
_cell.angle_gamma   90.00
#
_symmetry.space_group_name_H-M   'P 1'
#
loop_
_entity.id
_entity.type
_entity.pdbx_description
1 polymer ?
#
loop_
_entity_poly.entity_id
_entity_poly.type
_entity_poly.pdbx_seq_one_letter_code
_entity_poly.pdbx_strand_id
1 'polypeptide(L)'
;MKAVTLLLGLQVVVAVPQLQWANGRPKISTSNTRTEFAAECKVTATDTAWPKEDVWKNAIPNVAVRGNLKAGVTAPDYKVMAANSQEVMQAVKFAAEHNVRLSILNSGHDFLGRNDATSGLGLSVGDIKGIRLSKKFTANATGVPALGPNEKAEKMTMAAGDEAFVTFGAGMSTQLINNAIAPSGLFTLGAAHGEVATAGGWGQAAGHSPLGPRYGLGADAVVEYKVVTADGELKVANEQTNPDLFWALRGGGGGTFGVVTEATVKAFPSPKLTIASWFLNTTDFSDQKSIYAPAAYFHALIPDLVEKNGQSGYYYLFPNAIKSVFLMADKDAGVDKAKAVWEPVLEKMTTFPGINKKTLVVTYNDIPNYKAFFDAAFGSIEEMANMTGMSGMKQKRADTPLFRRFFDEAGITKRHGPEEHGTTNAEIKPQGIMPMDSRLLSREHLVNPGLAEALEKAMPMMKDGQLRGNVVGGNKIFVTGNATAVTPAWRKAYVHLIATGQGTPDVSSLRVLAKDSGAYSNEASRTQENWKTTFWGPNYEKLSQIKAKYDPKGLFWVSPGIGADQFSVQDGKVCRVAPVAKSKYANVAPETDNKNMATGGKSNADGDGFPLLWVGGKIVERPKKGKYAGAAGAAPAVAPAGETPMSPVMGKGS
;
A
#
# COMPACT_ATOMS: atom_id res chain seq x y z
N MET A 1 12.52 29.07 61.67
CA MET A 1 11.27 29.74 61.34
C MET A 1 10.80 29.22 60.00
N LYS A 2 9.68 28.53 59.98
CA LYS A 2 9.09 27.84 58.81
C LYS A 2 8.27 28.84 58.02
N ALA A 3 8.46 28.90 56.73
CA ALA A 3 7.50 29.52 55.80
C ALA A 3 6.97 28.42 54.87
N VAL A 4 5.66 28.18 55.04
CA VAL A 4 4.85 27.27 54.22
C VAL A 4 4.30 28.11 53.06
N THR A 5 4.63 27.78 51.84
CA THR A 5 3.99 28.40 50.66
C THR A 5 2.98 27.43 50.08
N LEU A 6 1.73 27.85 50.16
CA LEU A 6 0.54 27.17 49.64
C LEU A 6 0.46 27.45 48.11
N LEU A 7 0.62 26.42 47.27
CA LEU A 7 0.29 26.51 45.85
C LEU A 7 -1.13 26.00 45.63
N LEU A 8 -2.04 26.94 45.35
CA LEU A 8 -3.37 26.68 44.83
C LEU A 8 -3.28 26.25 43.37
N GLY A 9 -3.59 25.00 43.09
CA GLY A 9 -3.77 24.49 41.73
C GLY A 9 -5.10 24.96 41.13
N LEU A 10 -5.03 25.82 40.13
CA LEU A 10 -6.16 26.06 39.24
C LEU A 10 -6.25 24.93 38.23
N GLN A 11 -7.21 24.05 38.39
CA GLN A 11 -7.66 23.17 37.33
C GLN A 11 -8.53 23.96 36.35
N VAL A 12 -8.01 24.29 35.19
CA VAL A 12 -8.83 24.79 34.08
C VAL A 12 -9.51 23.59 33.43
N VAL A 13 -10.77 23.39 33.76
CA VAL A 13 -11.66 22.47 33.07
C VAL A 13 -12.06 23.16 31.75
N VAL A 14 -11.44 22.79 30.65
CA VAL A 14 -11.92 23.17 29.31
C VAL A 14 -13.14 22.31 29.01
N ALA A 15 -14.31 22.89 29.13
CA ALA A 15 -15.55 22.28 28.68
C ALA A 15 -15.54 22.19 27.15
N VAL A 16 -15.51 20.97 26.64
CA VAL A 16 -15.77 20.68 25.23
C VAL A 16 -17.27 20.92 24.99
N PRO A 17 -17.68 21.75 24.02
CA PRO A 17 -19.10 21.91 23.72
C PRO A 17 -19.66 20.60 23.19
N GLN A 18 -20.56 19.98 23.94
CA GLN A 18 -21.42 18.93 23.40
C GLN A 18 -22.36 19.59 22.38
N LEU A 19 -22.22 19.22 21.13
CA LEU A 19 -23.20 19.53 20.09
C LEU A 19 -24.51 18.81 20.43
N GLN A 20 -25.42 19.52 21.10
CA GLN A 20 -26.81 19.11 21.21
C GLN A 20 -27.46 19.23 19.84
N TRP A 21 -27.82 18.12 19.24
CA TRP A 21 -28.71 18.07 18.09
C TRP A 21 -30.10 18.56 18.52
N ALA A 22 -30.48 19.75 18.08
CA ALA A 22 -31.80 20.28 18.30
C ALA A 22 -32.86 19.38 17.66
N ASN A 23 -33.79 18.91 18.47
CA ASN A 23 -35.00 18.20 18.06
C ASN A 23 -35.87 19.12 17.18
N GLY A 24 -35.86 18.88 15.89
CA GLY A 24 -36.72 19.52 14.91
C GLY A 24 -36.97 18.62 13.72
N ARG A 25 -37.67 17.50 13.90
CA ARG A 25 -38.21 16.73 12.79
C ARG A 25 -39.49 17.39 12.28
N PRO A 26 -39.61 17.72 10.97
CA PRO A 26 -40.90 18.04 10.41
C PRO A 26 -41.79 16.78 10.44
N LYS A 27 -42.99 16.89 11.00
CA LYS A 27 -44.01 15.84 10.92
C LYS A 27 -44.43 15.71 9.46
N ILE A 28 -43.92 14.68 8.77
CA ILE A 28 -44.44 14.27 7.46
C ILE A 28 -45.62 13.34 7.73
N SER A 29 -46.76 13.71 7.22
CA SER A 29 -48.02 12.95 7.24
C SER A 29 -47.80 11.55 6.68
N THR A 30 -48.08 10.53 7.51
CA THR A 30 -48.06 9.13 7.15
C THR A 30 -49.38 8.74 6.45
N SER A 31 -49.39 8.76 5.14
CA SER A 31 -50.31 7.93 4.36
C SER A 31 -49.65 7.60 3.01
N ASN A 32 -48.83 6.60 3.01
CA ASN A 32 -48.56 5.77 1.83
C ASN A 32 -48.05 4.42 2.33
N THR A 33 -48.81 3.39 2.05
CA THR A 33 -48.44 1.98 2.19
C THR A 33 -47.16 1.72 1.41
N ARG A 34 -46.01 1.96 2.06
CA ARG A 34 -44.74 1.48 1.62
C ARG A 34 -44.71 0.00 1.99
N THR A 35 -44.82 -0.88 1.01
CA THR A 35 -44.30 -2.23 1.16
C THR A 35 -42.82 -2.08 1.49
N GLU A 36 -42.50 -2.09 2.79
CA GLU A 36 -41.12 -2.20 3.26
C GLU A 36 -40.62 -3.57 2.79
N PHE A 37 -39.84 -3.57 1.72
CA PHE A 37 -38.91 -4.68 1.49
C PHE A 37 -38.01 -4.67 2.71
N ALA A 38 -38.21 -5.63 3.63
CA ALA A 38 -37.31 -5.84 4.75
C ALA A 38 -35.89 -5.92 4.19
N ALA A 39 -35.00 -5.01 4.59
CA ALA A 39 -33.64 -5.01 4.12
C ALA A 39 -33.02 -6.36 4.47
N GLU A 40 -32.54 -7.12 3.49
CA GLU A 40 -31.90 -8.42 3.70
C GLU A 40 -30.58 -8.19 4.45
N CYS A 41 -30.62 -8.35 5.76
CA CYS A 41 -29.47 -8.16 6.63
C CYS A 41 -28.75 -9.48 6.89
N LYS A 42 -27.45 -9.42 7.11
CA LYS A 42 -26.67 -10.57 7.60
C LYS A 42 -27.14 -10.92 9.01
N VAL A 43 -27.28 -12.22 9.26
CA VAL A 43 -27.70 -12.77 10.54
C VAL A 43 -26.58 -12.55 11.59
N THR A 44 -26.95 -12.07 12.76
CA THR A 44 -26.08 -11.81 13.90
C THR A 44 -26.49 -12.62 15.12
N ALA A 45 -25.66 -12.72 16.16
CA ALA A 45 -25.93 -13.53 17.34
C ALA A 45 -27.18 -13.11 18.14
N THR A 46 -27.72 -11.92 17.89
CA THR A 46 -28.96 -11.41 18.52
C THR A 46 -30.22 -11.79 17.74
N ASP A 47 -30.09 -12.41 16.58
CA ASP A 47 -31.24 -12.77 15.75
C ASP A 47 -31.79 -14.16 16.10
N THR A 48 -33.11 -14.33 15.99
CA THR A 48 -33.76 -15.63 16.16
C THR A 48 -33.35 -16.66 15.10
N ALA A 49 -32.88 -16.20 13.95
CA ALA A 49 -32.33 -17.02 12.86
C ALA A 49 -30.89 -17.46 13.09
N TRP A 50 -30.25 -17.03 14.17
CA TRP A 50 -28.87 -17.45 14.50
C TRP A 50 -28.84 -18.97 14.74
N PRO A 51 -27.95 -19.72 14.05
CA PRO A 51 -27.87 -21.15 14.24
C PRO A 51 -27.49 -21.53 15.67
N LYS A 52 -28.10 -22.59 16.19
CA LYS A 52 -27.78 -23.13 17.52
C LYS A 52 -26.37 -23.69 17.56
N GLU A 53 -25.78 -23.79 18.75
CA GLU A 53 -24.40 -24.24 18.95
C GLU A 53 -24.11 -25.64 18.37
N ASP A 54 -25.06 -26.56 18.48
CA ASP A 54 -24.96 -27.91 17.92
C ASP A 54 -24.90 -27.89 16.39
N VAL A 55 -25.65 -26.99 15.73
CA VAL A 55 -25.59 -26.79 14.27
C VAL A 55 -24.21 -26.31 13.83
N TRP A 56 -23.62 -25.37 14.57
CA TRP A 56 -22.26 -24.90 14.33
C TRP A 56 -21.23 -26.03 14.46
N LYS A 57 -21.25 -26.76 15.58
CA LYS A 57 -20.30 -27.84 15.88
C LYS A 57 -20.38 -29.00 14.90
N ASN A 58 -21.58 -29.33 14.45
CA ASN A 58 -21.78 -30.39 13.45
C ASN A 58 -21.25 -30.00 12.07
N ALA A 59 -21.44 -28.75 11.65
CA ALA A 59 -20.99 -28.27 10.35
C ALA A 59 -19.51 -27.89 10.31
N ILE A 60 -18.98 -27.34 11.40
CA ILE A 60 -17.61 -26.86 11.54
C ILE A 60 -17.05 -27.37 12.87
N PRO A 61 -16.51 -28.59 12.92
CA PRO A 61 -16.07 -29.22 14.18
C PRO A 61 -15.04 -28.40 14.97
N ASN A 62 -14.21 -27.62 14.28
CA ASN A 62 -13.14 -26.80 14.88
C ASN A 62 -13.61 -25.39 15.24
N VAL A 63 -14.91 -25.09 15.20
CA VAL A 63 -15.41 -23.77 15.56
C VAL A 63 -15.25 -23.49 17.05
N ALA A 64 -14.63 -22.39 17.39
CA ALA A 64 -14.56 -21.88 18.75
C ALA A 64 -15.64 -20.82 18.98
N VAL A 65 -16.43 -21.02 20.04
CA VAL A 65 -17.44 -20.06 20.48
C VAL A 65 -16.78 -19.06 21.43
N ARG A 66 -16.99 -17.78 21.21
CA ARG A 66 -16.52 -16.76 22.13
C ARG A 66 -17.40 -16.75 23.38
N GLY A 67 -16.83 -17.16 24.52
CA GLY A 67 -17.50 -17.06 25.81
C GLY A 67 -17.74 -15.59 26.23
N ASN A 68 -18.93 -15.30 26.77
CA ASN A 68 -19.35 -14.00 27.34
C ASN A 68 -19.07 -12.79 26.39
N LEU A 69 -19.97 -12.61 25.45
CA LEU A 69 -20.02 -11.40 24.60
C LEU A 69 -20.27 -10.18 25.47
N LYS A 70 -19.25 -9.37 25.74
CA LYS A 70 -19.43 -8.06 26.37
C LYS A 70 -19.94 -7.10 25.29
N ALA A 71 -21.04 -6.41 25.56
CA ALA A 71 -21.55 -5.34 24.72
C ALA A 71 -20.42 -4.33 24.40
N GLY A 72 -20.30 -3.92 23.14
CA GLY A 72 -19.30 -2.94 22.69
C GLY A 72 -17.94 -3.50 22.27
N VAL A 73 -17.74 -4.82 22.28
CA VAL A 73 -16.51 -5.42 21.75
C VAL A 73 -16.71 -5.75 20.28
N THR A 74 -15.88 -5.15 19.42
CA THR A 74 -15.83 -5.44 17.98
C THR A 74 -15.05 -6.74 17.74
N ALA A 75 -15.74 -7.87 17.76
CA ALA A 75 -15.15 -9.17 17.43
C ALA A 75 -16.25 -10.16 17.01
N PRO A 76 -15.91 -11.17 16.18
CA PRO A 76 -16.83 -12.23 15.80
C PRO A 76 -17.30 -13.05 16.98
N ASP A 77 -18.53 -13.58 16.93
CA ASP A 77 -19.11 -14.44 17.97
C ASP A 77 -18.52 -15.85 17.93
N TYR A 78 -18.21 -16.32 16.72
CA TYR A 78 -17.61 -17.61 16.45
C TYR A 78 -16.33 -17.44 15.64
N LYS A 79 -15.35 -18.31 15.86
CA LYS A 79 -14.06 -18.28 15.18
C LYS A 79 -13.67 -19.66 14.68
N VAL A 80 -13.08 -19.69 13.49
CA VAL A 80 -12.43 -20.86 12.91
C VAL A 80 -10.99 -20.51 12.58
N MET A 81 -10.05 -21.29 13.12
CA MET A 81 -8.64 -21.29 12.76
C MET A 81 -8.44 -22.41 11.73
N ALA A 82 -8.59 -22.09 10.44
CA ALA A 82 -8.51 -23.09 9.39
C ALA A 82 -7.05 -23.46 9.11
N ALA A 83 -6.74 -24.75 9.17
CA ALA A 83 -5.43 -25.32 8.87
C ALA A 83 -5.30 -25.81 7.41
N ASN A 84 -6.40 -25.91 6.67
CA ASN A 84 -6.44 -26.40 5.30
C ASN A 84 -7.65 -25.83 4.52
N SER A 85 -7.66 -26.05 3.21
CA SER A 85 -8.74 -25.55 2.34
C SER A 85 -10.10 -26.20 2.61
N GLN A 86 -10.14 -27.44 3.11
CA GLN A 86 -11.40 -28.12 3.42
C GLN A 86 -12.16 -27.43 4.57
N GLU A 87 -11.46 -27.02 5.63
CA GLU A 87 -12.04 -26.27 6.73
C GLU A 87 -12.53 -24.88 6.28
N VAL A 88 -11.81 -24.24 5.35
CA VAL A 88 -12.26 -22.99 4.72
C VAL A 88 -13.55 -23.19 3.94
N MET A 89 -13.64 -24.27 3.13
CA MET A 89 -14.85 -24.60 2.36
C MET A 89 -16.05 -24.82 3.29
N GLN A 90 -15.89 -25.56 4.37
CA GLN A 90 -16.95 -25.78 5.38
C GLN A 90 -17.44 -24.47 5.99
N ALA A 91 -16.51 -23.61 6.43
CA ALA A 91 -16.84 -22.33 7.06
C ALA A 91 -17.55 -21.36 6.08
N VAL A 92 -17.07 -21.27 4.84
CA VAL A 92 -17.66 -20.42 3.80
C VAL A 92 -19.07 -20.92 3.43
N LYS A 93 -19.23 -22.23 3.21
CA LYS A 93 -20.51 -22.86 2.88
C LYS A 93 -21.54 -22.60 3.98
N PHE A 94 -21.16 -22.84 5.23
CA PHE A 94 -22.03 -22.59 6.38
C PHE A 94 -22.46 -21.13 6.46
N ALA A 95 -21.53 -20.19 6.34
CA ALA A 95 -21.83 -18.77 6.40
C ALA A 95 -22.76 -18.32 5.24
N ALA A 96 -22.61 -18.93 4.05
CA ALA A 96 -23.46 -18.67 2.89
C ALA A 96 -24.88 -19.23 3.06
N GLU A 97 -25.02 -20.45 3.59
CA GLU A 97 -26.29 -21.15 3.81
C GLU A 97 -27.14 -20.46 4.87
N HIS A 98 -26.51 -20.02 5.97
CA HIS A 98 -27.19 -19.38 7.09
C HIS A 98 -27.19 -17.85 7.03
N ASN A 99 -26.73 -17.25 5.93
CA ASN A 99 -26.58 -15.79 5.75
C ASN A 99 -25.84 -15.10 6.90
N VAL A 100 -24.88 -15.79 7.53
CA VAL A 100 -24.09 -15.27 8.64
C VAL A 100 -23.03 -14.30 8.11
N ARG A 101 -22.78 -13.19 8.82
CA ARG A 101 -21.67 -12.31 8.48
C ARG A 101 -20.35 -13.05 8.62
N LEU A 102 -19.51 -12.95 7.57
CA LEU A 102 -18.19 -13.55 7.53
C LEU A 102 -17.12 -12.46 7.50
N SER A 103 -16.13 -12.54 8.39
CA SER A 103 -14.88 -11.77 8.31
C SER A 103 -13.71 -12.70 8.09
N ILE A 104 -12.73 -12.25 7.29
CA ILE A 104 -11.56 -13.05 6.92
C ILE A 104 -10.33 -12.40 7.55
N LEU A 105 -9.60 -13.21 8.34
CA LEU A 105 -8.37 -12.82 9.00
C LEU A 105 -7.21 -13.64 8.45
N ASN A 106 -6.14 -12.97 8.03
CA ASN A 106 -4.87 -13.64 7.72
C ASN A 106 -3.82 -13.21 8.75
N SER A 107 -2.91 -12.31 8.45
CA SER A 107 -1.89 -11.83 9.41
C SER A 107 -2.35 -10.65 10.30
N GLY A 108 -3.55 -10.16 10.14
CA GLY A 108 -4.11 -9.10 10.99
C GLY A 108 -3.65 -7.67 10.68
N HIS A 109 -2.80 -7.47 9.67
CA HIS A 109 -2.18 -6.18 9.33
C HIS A 109 -3.04 -5.25 8.45
N ASP A 110 -4.37 -5.34 8.50
CA ASP A 110 -5.24 -4.42 7.78
C ASP A 110 -5.42 -3.11 8.56
N PHE A 111 -4.88 -2.01 8.04
CA PHE A 111 -4.94 -0.70 8.66
C PHE A 111 -6.33 -0.04 8.64
N LEU A 112 -7.23 -0.53 7.79
CA LEU A 112 -8.58 -0.01 7.66
C LEU A 112 -9.60 -0.78 8.52
N GLY A 113 -9.19 -1.87 9.19
CA GLY A 113 -10.03 -2.69 10.05
C GLY A 113 -11.07 -3.53 9.29
N ARG A 114 -10.77 -3.91 8.02
CA ARG A 114 -11.67 -4.71 7.17
C ARG A 114 -11.66 -6.20 7.50
N ASN A 115 -10.66 -6.66 8.24
CA ASN A 115 -10.49 -8.04 8.71
C ASN A 115 -11.15 -8.32 10.06
N ASP A 116 -11.96 -7.38 10.55
CA ASP A 116 -12.68 -7.48 11.82
C ASP A 116 -14.20 -7.36 11.60
N ALA A 117 -14.97 -7.88 12.54
CA ALA A 117 -16.43 -7.83 12.52
C ALA A 117 -17.00 -7.68 13.92
N THR A 118 -18.11 -6.95 14.04
CA THR A 118 -18.83 -6.76 15.30
C THR A 118 -19.67 -7.98 15.71
N SER A 119 -19.91 -8.91 14.82
CA SER A 119 -20.65 -10.16 15.05
C SER A 119 -20.43 -11.10 13.87
N GLY A 120 -20.78 -12.36 14.01
CA GLY A 120 -20.74 -13.35 12.95
C GLY A 120 -19.61 -14.37 13.11
N LEU A 121 -19.10 -14.86 12.01
CA LEU A 121 -18.01 -15.83 11.92
C LEU A 121 -16.70 -15.14 11.51
N GLY A 122 -15.68 -15.25 12.35
CA GLY A 122 -14.30 -14.92 12.02
C GLY A 122 -13.57 -16.15 11.49
N LEU A 123 -13.13 -16.12 10.24
CA LEU A 123 -12.37 -17.18 9.60
C LEU A 123 -10.91 -16.76 9.47
N SER A 124 -10.03 -17.39 10.25
CA SER A 124 -8.59 -17.20 10.15
C SER A 124 -7.97 -18.24 9.23
N VAL A 125 -7.11 -17.80 8.32
CA VAL A 125 -6.32 -18.63 7.42
C VAL A 125 -4.82 -18.63 7.79
N GLY A 126 -4.49 -18.06 8.94
CA GLY A 126 -3.11 -17.92 9.42
C GLY A 126 -2.40 -19.24 9.65
N ASP A 127 -3.12 -20.34 9.85
CA ASP A 127 -2.57 -21.67 10.09
C ASP A 127 -2.45 -22.52 8.82
N ILE A 128 -2.88 -22.03 7.67
CA ILE A 128 -2.64 -22.71 6.39
C ILE A 128 -1.17 -22.50 5.99
N LYS A 129 -0.32 -23.45 6.37
CA LYS A 129 1.13 -23.42 6.16
C LYS A 129 1.54 -24.35 5.02
N GLY A 130 2.81 -24.46 4.79
CA GLY A 130 3.42 -25.26 3.73
C GLY A 130 4.08 -24.38 2.67
N ILE A 131 5.16 -24.89 2.08
CA ILE A 131 5.93 -24.19 1.05
C ILE A 131 6.67 -25.18 0.16
N ARG A 132 6.64 -24.93 -1.16
CA ARG A 132 7.31 -25.72 -2.19
C ARG A 132 7.99 -24.82 -3.21
N LEU A 133 9.22 -25.14 -3.58
CA LEU A 133 9.95 -24.53 -4.70
C LEU A 133 9.77 -25.34 -5.99
N SER A 134 9.74 -24.67 -7.13
CA SER A 134 9.68 -25.28 -8.46
C SER A 134 10.48 -24.45 -9.47
N LYS A 135 11.15 -25.11 -10.42
CA LYS A 135 11.83 -24.45 -11.57
C LYS A 135 10.89 -24.10 -12.72
N LYS A 136 9.67 -24.65 -12.72
CA LYS A 136 8.71 -24.47 -13.80
C LYS A 136 7.31 -24.23 -13.24
N PHE A 137 6.59 -23.38 -13.91
CA PHE A 137 5.15 -23.20 -13.73
C PHE A 137 4.49 -23.25 -15.09
N THR A 138 3.40 -24.00 -15.19
CA THR A 138 2.55 -24.04 -16.37
C THR A 138 1.11 -23.91 -15.90
N ALA A 139 0.44 -22.85 -16.33
CA ALA A 139 -0.97 -22.66 -16.06
C ALA A 139 -1.78 -23.79 -16.70
N ASN A 140 -2.68 -24.41 -15.94
CA ASN A 140 -3.57 -25.47 -16.42
C ASN A 140 -4.83 -25.54 -15.56
N ALA A 141 -5.77 -26.39 -15.94
CA ALA A 141 -7.09 -26.48 -15.31
C ALA A 141 -7.04 -27.00 -13.85
N THR A 142 -6.07 -27.84 -13.54
CA THR A 142 -5.93 -28.44 -12.20
C THR A 142 -5.06 -27.62 -11.26
N GLY A 143 -4.33 -26.65 -11.81
CA GLY A 143 -3.32 -25.86 -11.10
C GLY A 143 -2.12 -26.70 -10.63
N VAL A 144 -1.25 -26.06 -9.83
CA VAL A 144 -0.17 -26.78 -9.16
C VAL A 144 -0.75 -27.77 -8.15
N PRO A 145 -0.08 -28.91 -7.87
CA PRO A 145 -0.52 -29.85 -6.82
C PRO A 145 -0.72 -29.13 -5.48
N ALA A 146 -1.72 -29.54 -4.72
CA ALA A 146 -1.94 -28.99 -3.38
C ALA A 146 -0.71 -29.22 -2.48
N LEU A 147 -0.48 -28.27 -1.57
CA LEU A 147 0.57 -28.43 -0.56
C LEU A 147 0.19 -29.51 0.45
N GLY A 148 1.17 -30.33 0.83
CA GLY A 148 1.05 -31.19 1.99
C GLY A 148 1.00 -30.37 3.30
N PRO A 149 0.41 -30.92 4.37
CA PRO A 149 0.41 -30.27 5.68
C PRO A 149 1.85 -29.96 6.13
N ASN A 150 2.14 -28.69 6.37
CA ASN A 150 3.47 -28.19 6.78
C ASN A 150 4.62 -28.63 5.84
N GLU A 151 4.35 -28.82 4.56
CA GLU A 151 5.36 -29.12 3.55
C GLU A 151 6.49 -28.07 3.61
N LYS A 152 7.74 -28.54 3.47
CA LYS A 152 8.94 -27.68 3.54
C LYS A 152 9.59 -27.59 2.16
N ALA A 153 10.04 -26.39 1.81
CA ALA A 153 10.80 -26.20 0.59
C ALA A 153 12.14 -26.95 0.68
N GLU A 154 12.39 -27.79 -0.31
CA GLU A 154 13.70 -28.39 -0.49
C GLU A 154 14.68 -27.41 -1.10
N LYS A 155 15.95 -27.48 -0.71
CA LYS A 155 17.00 -26.67 -1.30
C LYS A 155 17.16 -26.99 -2.78
N MET A 156 17.07 -25.96 -3.62
CA MET A 156 17.16 -26.10 -5.07
C MET A 156 18.41 -25.38 -5.59
N THR A 157 19.17 -26.05 -6.47
CA THR A 157 20.30 -25.42 -7.17
C THR A 157 19.78 -24.72 -8.41
N MET A 158 20.08 -23.42 -8.56
CA MET A 158 19.70 -22.60 -9.69
C MET A 158 20.89 -22.42 -10.62
N ALA A 159 20.66 -22.61 -11.93
CA ALA A 159 21.59 -22.21 -12.98
C ALA A 159 21.29 -20.78 -13.46
N ALA A 160 22.24 -20.18 -14.14
CA ALA A 160 22.01 -18.87 -14.75
C ALA A 160 20.87 -18.96 -15.79
N GLY A 161 19.87 -18.09 -15.65
CA GLY A 161 18.68 -18.06 -16.52
C GLY A 161 17.54 -18.97 -16.08
N ASP A 162 17.70 -19.81 -15.05
CA ASP A 162 16.60 -20.59 -14.50
C ASP A 162 15.50 -19.65 -13.94
N GLU A 163 14.24 -19.98 -14.23
CA GLU A 163 13.09 -19.41 -13.51
C GLU A 163 12.86 -20.18 -12.21
N ALA A 164 12.30 -19.49 -11.23
CA ALA A 164 11.89 -20.10 -9.98
C ALA A 164 10.50 -19.63 -9.56
N PHE A 165 9.74 -20.55 -9.02
CA PHE A 165 8.40 -20.30 -8.48
C PHE A 165 8.32 -20.89 -7.08
N VAL A 166 7.56 -20.23 -6.23
CA VAL A 166 7.28 -20.71 -4.88
C VAL A 166 5.78 -20.78 -4.66
N THR A 167 5.29 -21.97 -4.29
CA THR A 167 3.91 -22.20 -3.85
C THR A 167 3.90 -22.22 -2.33
N PHE A 168 2.98 -21.52 -1.70
CA PHE A 168 2.89 -21.46 -0.25
C PHE A 168 1.45 -21.28 0.23
N GLY A 169 1.19 -21.79 1.44
CA GLY A 169 -0.09 -21.66 2.12
C GLY A 169 -0.37 -20.20 2.52
N ALA A 170 -1.64 -19.82 2.56
CA ALA A 170 -2.07 -18.44 2.78
C ALA A 170 -1.53 -17.80 4.07
N GLY A 171 -1.28 -18.62 5.12
CA GLY A 171 -0.73 -18.17 6.39
C GLY A 171 0.79 -17.99 6.42
N MET A 172 1.48 -18.16 5.29
CA MET A 172 2.92 -17.91 5.21
C MET A 172 3.21 -16.42 5.11
N SER A 173 3.96 -15.92 6.09
CA SER A 173 4.41 -14.52 6.11
C SER A 173 5.60 -14.29 5.18
N THR A 174 5.88 -13.03 4.85
CA THR A 174 7.04 -12.63 4.06
C THR A 174 8.35 -13.18 4.64
N GLN A 175 8.51 -13.12 5.97
CA GLN A 175 9.70 -13.64 6.67
C GLN A 175 9.82 -15.15 6.52
N LEU A 176 8.74 -15.88 6.78
CA LEU A 176 8.73 -17.34 6.70
C LEU A 176 9.06 -17.85 5.29
N ILE A 177 8.49 -17.21 4.26
CA ILE A 177 8.77 -17.56 2.87
C ILE A 177 10.25 -17.31 2.54
N ASN A 178 10.76 -16.09 2.83
CA ASN A 178 12.13 -15.75 2.49
C ASN A 178 13.16 -16.55 3.29
N ASN A 179 12.86 -16.93 4.54
CA ASN A 179 13.68 -17.86 5.30
C ASN A 179 13.78 -19.24 4.63
N ALA A 180 12.66 -19.75 4.14
CA ALA A 180 12.60 -21.09 3.54
C ALA A 180 13.33 -21.16 2.18
N ILE A 181 13.30 -20.08 1.36
CA ILE A 181 13.88 -20.11 0.00
C ILE A 181 15.30 -19.54 -0.08
N ALA A 182 15.76 -18.80 0.93
CA ALA A 182 17.11 -18.23 0.97
C ALA A 182 18.25 -19.26 0.84
N PRO A 183 18.16 -20.50 1.39
CA PRO A 183 19.16 -21.53 1.17
C PRO A 183 19.38 -21.91 -0.30
N SER A 184 18.40 -21.60 -1.17
CA SER A 184 18.49 -21.78 -2.64
C SER A 184 19.03 -20.52 -3.34
N GLY A 185 19.47 -19.49 -2.61
CA GLY A 185 19.89 -18.21 -3.19
C GLY A 185 18.76 -17.39 -3.79
N LEU A 186 17.53 -17.63 -3.36
CA LEU A 186 16.30 -17.03 -3.89
C LEU A 186 15.66 -16.08 -2.87
N PHE A 187 14.84 -15.15 -3.38
CA PHE A 187 13.91 -14.35 -2.61
C PHE A 187 12.60 -14.15 -3.39
N THR A 188 11.55 -13.77 -2.69
CA THR A 188 10.31 -13.29 -3.31
C THR A 188 9.93 -11.92 -2.75
N LEU A 189 9.14 -11.17 -3.53
CA LEU A 189 8.58 -9.90 -3.07
C LEU A 189 7.68 -10.12 -1.84
N GLY A 190 7.70 -9.14 -0.96
CA GLY A 190 6.87 -9.11 0.23
C GLY A 190 6.76 -7.71 0.80
N ALA A 191 5.91 -7.53 1.80
CA ALA A 191 5.76 -6.28 2.50
C ALA A 191 7.04 -5.88 3.24
N ALA A 192 7.19 -4.59 3.54
CA ALA A 192 8.24 -4.07 4.41
C ALA A 192 7.96 -4.37 5.90
N HIS A 193 7.48 -5.57 6.18
CA HIS A 193 7.23 -6.10 7.51
C HIS A 193 7.20 -7.64 7.45
N GLY A 194 8.00 -8.29 8.27
CA GLY A 194 8.20 -9.75 8.22
C GLY A 194 6.95 -10.58 8.44
N GLU A 195 6.02 -10.10 9.26
CA GLU A 195 4.83 -10.83 9.68
C GLU A 195 3.65 -10.72 8.70
N VAL A 196 3.70 -9.82 7.73
CA VAL A 196 2.63 -9.68 6.73
C VAL A 196 2.54 -10.91 5.85
N ALA A 197 1.36 -11.52 5.77
CA ALA A 197 1.11 -12.68 4.92
C ALA A 197 1.09 -12.27 3.45
N THR A 198 1.94 -12.92 2.65
CA THR A 198 2.16 -12.57 1.24
C THR A 198 0.93 -12.84 0.37
N ALA A 199 0.17 -13.93 0.64
CA ALA A 199 -1.09 -14.23 -0.07
C ALA A 199 -2.32 -13.50 0.50
N GLY A 200 -2.15 -12.69 1.55
CA GLY A 200 -3.22 -11.91 2.16
C GLY A 200 -3.59 -10.66 1.38
N GLY A 201 -4.12 -9.65 2.07
CA GLY A 201 -4.52 -8.38 1.48
C GLY A 201 -3.39 -7.66 0.74
N TRP A 202 -2.13 -7.88 1.14
CA TRP A 202 -0.97 -7.33 0.46
C TRP A 202 -0.87 -7.81 -0.99
N GLY A 203 -0.85 -9.13 -1.23
CA GLY A 203 -0.73 -9.70 -2.58
C GLY A 203 -1.99 -9.57 -3.42
N GLN A 204 -3.17 -9.54 -2.78
CA GLN A 204 -4.47 -9.38 -3.45
C GLN A 204 -4.82 -7.93 -3.81
N ALA A 205 -4.05 -6.95 -3.33
CA ALA A 205 -4.14 -5.56 -3.75
C ALA A 205 -2.96 -5.22 -4.69
N ALA A 206 -2.17 -4.17 -4.44
CA ALA A 206 -1.01 -3.89 -5.28
C ALA A 206 0.23 -4.67 -4.83
N GLY A 207 0.51 -4.66 -3.54
CA GLY A 207 1.67 -5.37 -2.98
C GLY A 207 3.00 -4.69 -3.26
N HIS A 208 3.19 -3.43 -2.81
CA HIS A 208 4.47 -2.76 -2.95
C HIS A 208 5.54 -3.37 -2.03
N SER A 209 6.79 -3.32 -2.48
CA SER A 209 7.95 -3.91 -1.81
C SER A 209 9.14 -2.96 -1.91
N PRO A 210 10.13 -3.03 -0.98
CA PRO A 210 11.36 -2.24 -1.07
C PRO A 210 12.12 -2.39 -2.40
N LEU A 211 11.98 -3.53 -3.08
CA LEU A 211 12.58 -3.80 -4.39
C LEU A 211 11.55 -3.78 -5.54
N GLY A 212 10.33 -3.28 -5.29
CA GLY A 212 9.27 -3.18 -6.30
C GLY A 212 9.69 -2.48 -7.59
N PRO A 213 10.41 -1.36 -7.57
CA PRO A 213 10.87 -0.68 -8.79
C PRO A 213 11.63 -1.60 -9.76
N ARG A 214 12.34 -2.59 -9.25
CA ARG A 214 13.15 -3.53 -10.06
C ARG A 214 12.41 -4.82 -10.43
N TYR A 215 11.53 -5.33 -9.54
CA TYR A 215 10.94 -6.66 -9.71
C TYR A 215 9.43 -6.65 -9.95
N GLY A 216 8.75 -5.51 -9.84
CA GLY A 216 7.30 -5.37 -10.00
C GLY A 216 6.55 -5.27 -8.68
N LEU A 217 5.23 -5.25 -8.77
CA LEU A 217 4.33 -5.33 -7.61
C LEU A 217 4.16 -6.81 -7.20
N GLY A 218 3.75 -7.05 -5.96
CA GLY A 218 3.39 -8.39 -5.50
C GLY A 218 2.30 -9.03 -6.36
N ALA A 219 1.29 -8.26 -6.73
CA ALA A 219 0.23 -8.70 -7.64
C ALA A 219 0.76 -9.11 -9.03
N ASP A 220 1.86 -8.52 -9.51
CA ASP A 220 2.48 -8.85 -10.79
C ASP A 220 3.29 -10.16 -10.73
N ALA A 221 3.76 -10.53 -9.54
CA ALA A 221 4.55 -11.74 -9.33
C ALA A 221 3.70 -13.01 -9.19
N VAL A 222 2.41 -12.88 -8.89
CA VAL A 222 1.50 -14.03 -8.73
C VAL A 222 1.21 -14.67 -10.07
N VAL A 223 1.31 -16.00 -10.13
CA VAL A 223 0.98 -16.81 -11.32
C VAL A 223 -0.23 -17.73 -11.10
N GLU A 224 -0.58 -18.04 -9.85
CA GLU A 224 -1.76 -18.84 -9.51
C GLU A 224 -2.25 -18.56 -8.08
N TYR A 225 -3.56 -18.61 -7.90
CA TYR A 225 -4.21 -18.70 -6.59
C TYR A 225 -5.10 -19.95 -6.52
N LYS A 226 -5.16 -20.58 -5.33
CA LYS A 226 -6.28 -21.43 -4.94
C LYS A 226 -7.17 -20.65 -3.99
N VAL A 227 -8.45 -20.57 -4.29
CA VAL A 227 -9.39 -19.68 -3.62
C VAL A 227 -10.73 -20.37 -3.41
N VAL A 228 -11.29 -20.29 -2.22
CA VAL A 228 -12.67 -20.71 -1.94
C VAL A 228 -13.60 -19.56 -2.21
N THR A 229 -14.50 -19.71 -3.18
CA THR A 229 -15.51 -18.71 -3.59
C THR A 229 -16.79 -18.83 -2.76
N ALA A 230 -17.74 -17.91 -2.95
CA ALA A 230 -18.95 -17.82 -2.11
C ALA A 230 -19.90 -19.02 -2.22
N ASP A 231 -19.73 -19.88 -3.22
CA ASP A 231 -20.41 -21.17 -3.36
C ASP A 231 -19.81 -22.28 -2.45
N GLY A 232 -18.74 -21.95 -1.68
CA GLY A 232 -18.04 -22.90 -0.82
C GLY A 232 -17.10 -23.83 -1.56
N GLU A 233 -16.84 -23.61 -2.85
CA GLU A 233 -16.00 -24.47 -3.68
C GLU A 233 -14.57 -23.91 -3.85
N LEU A 234 -13.60 -24.80 -3.82
CA LEU A 234 -12.20 -24.48 -4.11
C LEU A 234 -11.99 -24.34 -5.62
N LYS A 235 -11.52 -23.20 -6.05
CA LYS A 235 -11.21 -22.90 -7.45
C LYS A 235 -9.73 -22.62 -7.65
N VAL A 236 -9.20 -23.07 -8.78
CA VAL A 236 -7.91 -22.65 -9.31
C VAL A 236 -8.14 -21.36 -10.11
N ALA A 237 -7.31 -20.35 -9.88
CA ALA A 237 -7.33 -19.10 -10.61
C ALA A 237 -5.93 -18.81 -11.16
N ASN A 238 -5.75 -18.91 -12.48
CA ASN A 238 -4.52 -18.63 -13.22
C ASN A 238 -4.87 -18.10 -14.63
N GLU A 239 -3.90 -17.88 -15.49
CA GLU A 239 -4.13 -17.31 -16.83
C GLU A 239 -5.04 -18.17 -17.73
N GLN A 240 -5.11 -19.49 -17.52
CA GLN A 240 -5.96 -20.40 -18.29
C GLN A 240 -7.28 -20.73 -17.59
N THR A 241 -7.29 -20.77 -16.26
CA THR A 241 -8.41 -21.23 -15.46
C THR A 241 -8.96 -20.09 -14.60
N ASN A 242 -10.25 -19.79 -14.74
CA ASN A 242 -10.91 -18.65 -14.10
C ASN A 242 -10.10 -17.34 -14.27
N PRO A 243 -9.71 -16.95 -15.51
CA PRO A 243 -8.80 -15.83 -15.75
C PRO A 243 -9.38 -14.48 -15.32
N ASP A 244 -10.70 -14.33 -15.31
CA ASP A 244 -11.38 -13.16 -14.78
C ASP A 244 -11.23 -13.05 -13.25
N LEU A 245 -11.42 -14.16 -12.53
CA LEU A 245 -11.18 -14.23 -11.09
C LEU A 245 -9.69 -14.00 -10.76
N PHE A 246 -8.78 -14.58 -11.56
CA PHE A 246 -7.34 -14.39 -11.43
C PHE A 246 -6.95 -12.93 -11.62
N TRP A 247 -7.52 -12.25 -12.60
CA TRP A 247 -7.32 -10.83 -12.79
C TRP A 247 -7.83 -10.02 -11.59
N ALA A 248 -9.04 -10.32 -11.10
CA ALA A 248 -9.68 -9.62 -9.99
C ALA A 248 -8.93 -9.80 -8.65
N LEU A 249 -8.42 -11.00 -8.36
CA LEU A 249 -7.63 -11.30 -7.16
C LEU A 249 -6.27 -10.56 -7.14
N ARG A 250 -5.78 -10.10 -8.29
CA ARG A 250 -4.53 -9.35 -8.44
C ARG A 250 -4.81 -7.84 -8.54
N GLY A 251 -5.39 -7.25 -7.49
CA GLY A 251 -5.64 -5.81 -7.40
C GLY A 251 -6.99 -5.42 -6.79
N GLY A 252 -7.97 -6.33 -6.79
CA GLY A 252 -9.32 -6.03 -6.29
C GLY A 252 -9.44 -5.94 -4.77
N GLY A 253 -8.42 -6.40 -4.04
CA GLY A 253 -8.35 -6.31 -2.58
C GLY A 253 -8.71 -7.60 -1.86
N GLY A 254 -8.06 -7.83 -0.72
CA GLY A 254 -8.30 -9.00 0.14
C GLY A 254 -9.72 -9.03 0.71
N GLY A 255 -10.23 -10.24 0.96
CA GLY A 255 -11.55 -10.45 1.56
C GLY A 255 -12.72 -10.05 0.65
N THR A 256 -12.52 -9.99 -0.67
CA THR A 256 -13.50 -9.47 -1.62
C THR A 256 -14.10 -10.55 -2.52
N PHE A 257 -13.28 -11.39 -3.13
CA PHE A 257 -13.73 -12.36 -4.16
C PHE A 257 -13.77 -13.80 -3.66
N GLY A 258 -13.18 -14.06 -2.52
CA GLY A 258 -13.06 -15.38 -1.91
C GLY A 258 -11.99 -15.42 -0.83
N VAL A 259 -11.77 -16.60 -0.29
CA VAL A 259 -10.73 -16.89 0.71
C VAL A 259 -9.58 -17.62 0.02
N VAL A 260 -8.46 -16.92 -0.17
CA VAL A 260 -7.24 -17.54 -0.72
C VAL A 260 -6.65 -18.51 0.29
N THR A 261 -6.36 -19.72 -0.16
CA THR A 261 -5.77 -20.80 0.66
C THR A 261 -4.32 -21.09 0.27
N GLU A 262 -3.97 -20.97 -1.00
CA GLU A 262 -2.60 -21.10 -1.50
C GLU A 262 -2.32 -20.06 -2.59
N ALA A 263 -1.06 -19.68 -2.72
CA ALA A 263 -0.58 -18.82 -3.80
C ALA A 263 0.72 -19.39 -4.39
N THR A 264 0.87 -19.27 -5.71
CA THR A 264 2.13 -19.51 -6.41
C THR A 264 2.62 -18.20 -7.01
N VAL A 265 3.86 -17.82 -6.69
CA VAL A 265 4.47 -16.58 -7.14
C VAL A 265 5.85 -16.83 -7.75
N LYS A 266 6.34 -15.87 -8.55
CA LYS A 266 7.72 -15.85 -9.02
C LYS A 266 8.68 -15.64 -7.84
N ALA A 267 9.77 -16.39 -7.85
CA ALA A 267 10.93 -16.16 -7.00
C ALA A 267 12.10 -15.70 -7.86
N PHE A 268 12.99 -14.90 -7.28
CA PHE A 268 14.08 -14.25 -8.00
C PHE A 268 15.42 -14.59 -7.36
N PRO A 269 16.52 -14.61 -8.13
CA PRO A 269 17.86 -14.66 -7.56
C PRO A 269 18.07 -13.52 -6.57
N SER A 270 18.58 -13.86 -5.39
CA SER A 270 18.78 -12.90 -4.30
C SER A 270 19.94 -11.93 -4.65
N PRO A 271 19.68 -10.62 -4.79
CA PRO A 271 20.71 -9.68 -5.20
C PRO A 271 21.63 -9.31 -4.05
N LYS A 272 22.89 -8.93 -4.38
CA LYS A 272 23.69 -8.06 -3.53
C LYS A 272 23.01 -6.68 -3.47
N LEU A 273 23.10 -6.03 -2.32
CA LEU A 273 22.47 -4.72 -2.07
C LEU A 273 23.52 -3.75 -1.53
N THR A 274 23.36 -2.47 -1.88
CA THR A 274 24.03 -1.38 -1.16
C THR A 274 22.95 -0.46 -0.59
N ILE A 275 23.08 -0.13 0.68
CA ILE A 275 22.17 0.75 1.41
C ILE A 275 22.81 2.13 1.53
N ALA A 276 22.07 3.17 1.18
CA ALA A 276 22.34 4.56 1.51
C ALA A 276 21.28 5.03 2.51
N SER A 277 21.69 5.30 3.76
CA SER A 277 20.79 5.86 4.77
C SER A 277 21.26 7.26 5.12
N TRP A 278 20.34 8.23 5.14
CA TRP A 278 20.67 9.59 5.49
C TRP A 278 19.58 10.28 6.28
N PHE A 279 19.97 11.25 7.07
CA PHE A 279 19.12 12.11 7.87
C PHE A 279 19.55 13.56 7.69
N LEU A 280 18.59 14.46 7.52
CA LEU A 280 18.82 15.89 7.38
C LEU A 280 17.72 16.64 8.12
N ASN A 281 18.06 17.64 8.93
CA ASN A 281 17.07 18.49 9.60
C ASN A 281 17.36 19.99 9.41
N THR A 282 16.37 20.80 9.79
CA THR A 282 16.47 22.27 9.81
C THR A 282 17.52 22.75 10.83
N THR A 283 18.10 23.91 10.61
CA THR A 283 19.09 24.53 11.52
C THR A 283 18.50 24.82 12.88
N ASP A 284 17.31 25.38 12.89
CA ASP A 284 16.49 25.58 14.08
C ASP A 284 15.44 24.47 14.13
N PHE A 285 15.41 23.71 15.21
CA PHE A 285 14.50 22.60 15.39
C PHE A 285 13.02 23.04 15.46
N SER A 286 12.77 24.31 15.79
CA SER A 286 11.43 24.92 15.74
C SER A 286 11.00 25.35 14.34
N ASP A 287 11.90 25.40 13.36
CA ASP A 287 11.60 25.72 11.97
C ASP A 287 10.93 24.52 11.28
N GLN A 288 9.62 24.63 11.11
CA GLN A 288 8.76 23.65 10.47
C GLN A 288 8.40 24.01 9.03
N LYS A 289 9.16 24.91 8.39
CA LYS A 289 8.89 25.37 7.00
C LYS A 289 10.02 25.11 6.04
N SER A 290 11.25 25.37 6.45
CA SER A 290 12.43 25.31 5.56
C SER A 290 12.70 23.91 5.00
N ILE A 291 12.14 22.85 5.59
CA ILE A 291 12.35 21.46 5.14
C ILE A 291 11.63 21.14 3.83
N TYR A 292 10.54 21.81 3.48
CA TYR A 292 9.72 21.43 2.32
C TYR A 292 10.37 21.79 0.97
N ALA A 293 11.19 22.84 0.91
CA ALA A 293 11.92 23.15 -0.32
C ALA A 293 12.96 22.07 -0.70
N PRO A 294 13.88 21.66 0.18
CA PRO A 294 14.77 20.53 -0.10
C PRO A 294 14.02 19.20 -0.26
N ALA A 295 12.88 19.01 0.43
CA ALA A 295 12.03 17.86 0.22
C ALA A 295 11.47 17.82 -1.21
N ALA A 296 10.92 18.92 -1.72
CA ALA A 296 10.43 18.99 -3.09
C ALA A 296 11.55 18.80 -4.13
N TYR A 297 12.74 19.36 -3.90
CA TYR A 297 13.92 19.10 -4.73
C TYR A 297 14.26 17.61 -4.77
N PHE A 298 14.33 16.96 -3.61
CA PHE A 298 14.58 15.52 -3.52
C PHE A 298 13.51 14.71 -4.26
N HIS A 299 12.22 15.03 -4.09
CA HIS A 299 11.12 14.36 -4.79
C HIS A 299 11.24 14.48 -6.32
N ALA A 300 11.64 15.64 -6.82
CA ALA A 300 11.82 15.85 -8.26
C ALA A 300 12.91 14.97 -8.87
N LEU A 301 13.89 14.51 -8.07
CA LEU A 301 14.97 13.63 -8.50
C LEU A 301 14.62 12.15 -8.43
N ILE A 302 13.59 11.75 -7.66
CA ILE A 302 13.25 10.33 -7.46
C ILE A 302 13.07 9.58 -8.78
N PRO A 303 12.38 10.08 -9.82
CA PRO A 303 12.27 9.38 -11.08
C PRO A 303 13.63 9.01 -11.71
N ASP A 304 14.57 9.95 -11.70
CA ASP A 304 15.90 9.73 -12.25
C ASP A 304 16.78 8.85 -11.36
N LEU A 305 16.64 8.95 -10.03
CA LEU A 305 17.28 8.05 -9.09
C LEU A 305 16.83 6.59 -9.32
N VAL A 306 15.56 6.38 -9.62
CA VAL A 306 15.02 5.05 -9.95
C VAL A 306 15.51 4.56 -11.30
N GLU A 307 15.28 5.34 -12.37
CA GLU A 307 15.49 4.88 -13.75
C GLU A 307 16.96 4.78 -14.15
N LYS A 308 17.75 5.80 -13.77
CA LYS A 308 19.16 5.88 -14.18
C LYS A 308 20.09 5.21 -13.18
N ASN A 309 19.72 5.19 -11.89
CA ASN A 309 20.61 4.75 -10.82
C ASN A 309 20.08 3.53 -10.07
N GLY A 310 18.94 2.94 -10.46
CA GLY A 310 18.39 1.72 -9.87
C GLY A 310 18.05 1.84 -8.39
N GLN A 311 17.78 3.07 -7.91
CA GLN A 311 17.45 3.32 -6.51
C GLN A 311 16.02 2.89 -6.21
N SER A 312 15.83 2.32 -5.04
CA SER A 312 14.51 2.03 -4.45
C SER A 312 14.59 2.28 -2.96
N GLY A 313 13.48 2.37 -2.26
CA GLY A 313 13.54 2.55 -0.80
C GLY A 313 12.39 3.34 -0.23
N TYR A 314 12.58 3.76 1.01
CA TYR A 314 11.59 4.47 1.81
C TYR A 314 12.21 5.68 2.48
N TYR A 315 11.38 6.71 2.68
CA TYR A 315 11.78 7.90 3.42
C TYR A 315 10.62 8.40 4.29
N TYR A 316 10.96 9.23 5.23
CA TYR A 316 10.04 9.84 6.18
C TYR A 316 10.33 11.33 6.22
N LEU A 317 9.31 12.13 5.94
CA LEU A 317 9.34 13.56 6.09
C LEU A 317 8.60 13.92 7.39
N PHE A 318 9.30 14.62 8.27
CA PHE A 318 8.79 15.20 9.50
C PHE A 318 8.66 16.71 9.32
N PRO A 319 7.98 17.44 10.23
CA PRO A 319 7.84 18.89 10.11
C PRO A 319 9.16 19.65 9.95
N ASN A 320 10.28 19.09 10.43
CA ASN A 320 11.59 19.73 10.44
C ASN A 320 12.75 18.83 10.01
N ALA A 321 12.46 17.63 9.49
CA ALA A 321 13.52 16.68 9.13
C ALA A 321 13.09 15.74 8.00
N ILE A 322 14.07 15.20 7.28
CA ILE A 322 13.91 14.07 6.34
C ILE A 322 14.83 12.95 6.79
N LYS A 323 14.31 11.74 6.81
CA LYS A 323 15.02 10.52 7.10
C LYS A 323 14.78 9.50 6.00
N SER A 324 15.80 8.84 5.49
CA SER A 324 15.65 7.95 4.35
C SER A 324 16.52 6.70 4.44
N VAL A 325 16.06 5.67 3.74
CA VAL A 325 16.81 4.44 3.47
C VAL A 325 16.58 4.06 2.03
N PHE A 326 17.62 4.17 1.22
CA PHE A 326 17.61 3.79 -0.17
C PHE A 326 18.47 2.56 -0.42
N LEU A 327 18.05 1.76 -1.38
CA LEU A 327 18.64 0.49 -1.77
C LEU A 327 19.04 0.55 -3.23
N MET A 328 20.23 0.05 -3.52
CA MET A 328 20.69 -0.26 -4.86
C MET A 328 20.85 -1.77 -4.96
N ALA A 329 20.02 -2.41 -5.79
CA ALA A 329 20.03 -3.84 -6.02
C ALA A 329 20.55 -4.11 -7.44
N ASP A 330 21.85 -4.20 -7.63
CA ASP A 330 22.48 -4.46 -8.91
C ASP A 330 23.70 -5.36 -8.75
N LYS A 331 24.11 -6.04 -9.83
CA LYS A 331 25.38 -6.77 -9.89
C LYS A 331 26.57 -5.87 -9.59
N ASP A 332 26.47 -4.61 -9.99
CA ASP A 332 27.51 -3.58 -9.80
C ASP A 332 27.22 -2.65 -8.61
N ALA A 333 26.30 -3.04 -7.71
CA ALA A 333 26.04 -2.30 -6.49
C ALA A 333 27.30 -2.27 -5.62
N GLY A 334 27.57 -1.10 -5.02
CA GLY A 334 28.71 -0.88 -4.14
C GLY A 334 28.68 0.51 -3.50
N VAL A 335 29.38 0.64 -2.39
CA VAL A 335 29.42 1.88 -1.60
C VAL A 335 29.85 3.08 -2.43
N ASP A 336 30.89 2.93 -3.29
CA ASP A 336 31.39 4.05 -4.09
C ASP A 336 30.37 4.53 -5.13
N LYS A 337 29.64 3.60 -5.75
CA LYS A 337 28.54 3.95 -6.68
C LYS A 337 27.40 4.64 -5.94
N ALA A 338 27.05 4.16 -4.74
CA ALA A 338 26.02 4.79 -3.92
C ALA A 338 26.43 6.21 -3.51
N LYS A 339 27.68 6.43 -3.10
CA LYS A 339 28.24 7.76 -2.81
C LYS A 339 28.15 8.68 -4.03
N ALA A 340 28.60 8.21 -5.20
CA ALA A 340 28.57 9.00 -6.42
C ALA A 340 27.13 9.47 -6.80
N VAL A 341 26.11 8.69 -6.45
CA VAL A 341 24.71 9.06 -6.67
C VAL A 341 24.22 10.05 -5.60
N TRP A 342 24.50 9.77 -4.32
CA TRP A 342 23.85 10.48 -3.22
C TRP A 342 24.57 11.74 -2.75
N GLU A 343 25.93 11.77 -2.78
CA GLU A 343 26.69 12.94 -2.29
C GLU A 343 26.32 14.25 -2.99
N PRO A 344 26.18 14.30 -4.34
CA PRO A 344 25.77 15.54 -5.02
C PRO A 344 24.34 15.97 -4.66
N VAL A 345 23.42 15.01 -4.47
CA VAL A 345 22.04 15.30 -4.06
C VAL A 345 22.00 15.89 -2.68
N LEU A 346 22.68 15.24 -1.73
CA LEU A 346 22.70 15.64 -0.33
C LEU A 346 23.44 16.97 -0.15
N GLU A 347 24.56 17.19 -0.84
CA GLU A 347 25.26 18.47 -0.83
C GLU A 347 24.32 19.60 -1.29
N LYS A 348 23.62 19.41 -2.40
CA LYS A 348 22.66 20.40 -2.86
C LYS A 348 21.55 20.65 -1.86
N MET A 349 21.01 19.61 -1.23
CA MET A 349 19.97 19.76 -0.19
C MET A 349 20.46 20.61 1.00
N THR A 350 21.73 20.54 1.36
CA THR A 350 22.29 21.35 2.46
C THR A 350 22.49 22.83 2.12
N THR A 351 22.34 23.23 0.84
CA THR A 351 22.43 24.64 0.42
C THR A 351 21.11 25.41 0.50
N PHE A 352 19.99 24.75 0.81
CA PHE A 352 18.71 25.42 0.96
C PHE A 352 18.69 26.28 2.23
N PRO A 353 18.03 27.45 2.19
CA PRO A 353 17.84 28.28 3.37
C PRO A 353 17.22 27.49 4.53
N GLY A 354 17.67 27.74 5.74
CA GLY A 354 17.17 27.08 6.95
C GLY A 354 17.69 25.65 7.16
N ILE A 355 18.50 25.12 6.26
CA ILE A 355 19.10 23.79 6.40
C ILE A 355 20.54 23.89 6.91
N ASN A 356 20.91 22.94 7.78
CA ASN A 356 22.23 22.91 8.37
C ASN A 356 23.04 21.68 7.88
N LYS A 357 24.12 21.93 7.15
CA LYS A 357 25.03 20.85 6.69
C LYS A 357 25.58 20.00 7.86
N LYS A 358 25.75 20.57 9.04
CA LYS A 358 26.26 19.85 10.21
C LYS A 358 25.30 18.79 10.75
N THR A 359 24.03 18.88 10.40
CA THR A 359 23.01 17.89 10.81
C THR A 359 22.82 16.76 9.79
N LEU A 360 23.48 16.84 8.64
CA LEU A 360 23.49 15.76 7.68
C LEU A 360 24.29 14.58 8.23
N VAL A 361 23.59 13.45 8.43
CA VAL A 361 24.21 12.17 8.74
C VAL A 361 23.96 11.23 7.57
N VAL A 362 24.99 10.61 7.05
CA VAL A 362 24.88 9.65 5.94
C VAL A 362 25.72 8.42 6.22
N THR A 363 25.20 7.26 5.90
CA THR A 363 25.88 5.97 5.98
C THR A 363 25.66 5.15 4.72
N TYR A 364 26.69 4.40 4.32
CA TYR A 364 26.64 3.51 3.17
C TYR A 364 27.11 2.13 3.60
N ASN A 365 26.34 1.08 3.28
CA ASN A 365 26.65 -0.28 3.68
C ASN A 365 26.34 -1.28 2.57
N ASP A 366 27.28 -2.17 2.28
CA ASP A 366 27.04 -3.32 1.43
C ASP A 366 26.40 -4.46 2.22
N ILE A 367 25.37 -5.05 1.66
CA ILE A 367 24.63 -6.19 2.22
C ILE A 367 24.75 -7.36 1.25
N PRO A 368 25.11 -8.57 1.71
CA PRO A 368 25.47 -9.67 0.81
C PRO A 368 24.29 -10.22 0.01
N ASN A 369 23.06 -10.15 0.52
CA ASN A 369 21.88 -10.71 -0.13
C ASN A 369 20.59 -10.12 0.47
N TYR A 370 19.45 -10.41 -0.20
CA TYR A 370 18.16 -9.91 0.24
C TYR A 370 17.75 -10.40 1.63
N LYS A 371 18.05 -11.65 1.99
CA LYS A 371 17.71 -12.17 3.33
C LYS A 371 18.40 -11.38 4.43
N ALA A 372 19.70 -11.14 4.30
CA ALA A 372 20.45 -10.35 5.28
C ALA A 372 19.90 -8.92 5.44
N PHE A 373 19.49 -8.30 4.33
CA PHE A 373 18.79 -7.02 4.35
C PHE A 373 17.45 -7.13 5.07
N PHE A 374 16.62 -8.11 4.70
CA PHE A 374 15.27 -8.25 5.23
C PHE A 374 15.27 -8.51 6.73
N ASP A 375 16.14 -9.39 7.20
CA ASP A 375 16.29 -9.71 8.63
C ASP A 375 16.74 -8.48 9.43
N ALA A 376 17.69 -7.71 8.90
CA ALA A 376 18.19 -6.50 9.56
C ALA A 376 17.13 -5.37 9.57
N ALA A 377 16.29 -5.29 8.55
CA ALA A 377 15.32 -4.21 8.38
C ALA A 377 13.94 -4.53 8.98
N PHE A 378 13.47 -5.75 8.78
CA PHE A 378 12.08 -6.16 8.98
C PHE A 378 11.92 -7.48 9.72
N GLY A 379 13.01 -8.17 10.05
CA GLY A 379 13.00 -9.43 10.79
C GLY A 379 12.52 -9.27 12.23
N SER A 380 12.09 -10.37 12.85
CA SER A 380 11.71 -10.40 14.26
C SER A 380 12.92 -10.17 15.17
N ILE A 381 12.67 -9.67 16.39
CA ILE A 381 13.73 -9.47 17.39
C ILE A 381 14.42 -10.78 17.75
N GLU A 382 13.67 -11.86 17.81
CA GLU A 382 14.15 -13.20 18.15
C GLU A 382 15.11 -13.75 17.09
N GLU A 383 14.81 -13.59 15.81
CA GLU A 383 15.71 -14.00 14.71
C GLU A 383 17.01 -13.20 14.72
N MET A 384 16.95 -11.91 15.03
CA MET A 384 18.19 -11.11 15.17
C MET A 384 19.02 -11.52 16.37
N ALA A 385 18.41 -11.81 17.51
CA ALA A 385 19.11 -12.28 18.70
C ALA A 385 19.82 -13.62 18.42
N ASN A 386 19.18 -14.51 17.68
CA ASN A 386 19.77 -15.80 17.28
C ASN A 386 20.91 -15.65 16.25
N MET A 387 20.79 -14.71 15.30
CA MET A 387 21.86 -14.44 14.31
C MET A 387 23.10 -13.77 14.92
N THR A 388 22.94 -12.98 15.96
CA THR A 388 24.05 -12.24 16.61
C THR A 388 24.67 -13.00 17.79
N GLY A 389 24.18 -14.19 18.14
CA GLY A 389 24.62 -14.96 19.30
C GLY A 389 24.27 -14.31 20.65
N MET A 390 23.38 -13.33 20.65
CA MET A 390 22.99 -12.54 21.82
C MET A 390 21.68 -13.03 22.47
N SER A 391 21.35 -14.32 22.35
CA SER A 391 20.23 -14.90 23.07
C SER A 391 20.43 -14.73 24.58
N GLY A 392 19.63 -13.86 25.20
CA GLY A 392 19.64 -13.62 26.64
C GLY A 392 20.04 -12.22 27.11
N MET A 393 20.49 -11.32 26.24
CA MET A 393 20.78 -9.92 26.61
C MET A 393 19.60 -9.01 26.29
N LYS A 394 19.04 -8.34 27.31
CA LYS A 394 18.20 -7.15 27.10
C LYS A 394 19.07 -6.07 26.45
N GLN A 395 18.97 -5.94 25.14
CA GLN A 395 19.78 -5.01 24.37
C GLN A 395 19.45 -3.57 24.77
N LYS A 396 20.47 -2.83 25.19
CA LYS A 396 20.34 -1.39 25.42
C LYS A 396 20.02 -0.72 24.09
N ARG A 397 19.14 0.27 24.09
CA ARG A 397 18.64 1.01 22.91
C ARG A 397 19.76 1.58 21.99
N ALA A 398 20.99 1.70 22.50
CA ALA A 398 22.16 2.15 21.78
C ALA A 398 22.75 1.11 20.80
N ASP A 399 22.51 -0.19 21.03
CA ASP A 399 23.14 -1.28 20.28
C ASP A 399 22.26 -1.81 19.14
N THR A 400 21.09 -1.21 18.93
CA THR A 400 20.19 -1.59 17.83
C THR A 400 20.79 -1.13 16.50
N PRO A 401 20.88 -2.00 15.46
CA PRO A 401 21.36 -1.58 14.15
C PRO A 401 20.66 -0.32 13.68
N LEU A 402 21.39 0.61 13.08
CA LEU A 402 20.90 1.94 12.70
C LEU A 402 19.60 1.86 11.90
N PHE A 403 19.46 0.84 11.07
CA PHE A 403 18.32 0.58 10.23
C PHE A 403 17.04 0.23 11.02
N ARG A 404 17.16 -0.60 12.05
CA ARG A 404 16.03 -0.97 12.91
C ARG A 404 15.63 0.18 13.82
N ARG A 405 16.60 0.89 14.38
CA ARG A 405 16.38 2.12 15.13
C ARG A 405 15.61 3.14 14.28
N PHE A 406 15.87 3.15 12.97
CA PHE A 406 15.13 3.94 11.99
C PHE A 406 13.63 3.60 11.97
N PHE A 407 13.25 2.32 11.87
CA PHE A 407 11.86 1.91 11.83
C PHE A 407 11.17 1.97 13.18
N ASP A 408 11.89 1.70 14.28
CA ASP A 408 11.39 1.82 15.64
C ASP A 408 11.00 3.27 15.99
N GLU A 409 11.84 4.22 15.64
CA GLU A 409 11.58 5.64 15.84
C GLU A 409 10.47 6.16 14.91
N ALA A 410 10.31 5.58 13.74
CA ALA A 410 9.21 5.88 12.82
C ALA A 410 7.86 5.28 13.26
N GLY A 411 7.82 4.54 14.39
CA GLY A 411 6.61 3.94 14.94
C GLY A 411 6.10 2.70 14.19
N ILE A 412 6.89 2.14 13.26
CA ILE A 412 6.49 0.97 12.47
C ILE A 412 6.61 -0.32 13.28
N THR A 413 7.61 -0.41 14.17
CA THR A 413 7.90 -1.60 14.97
C THR A 413 7.38 -1.57 16.40
N LYS A 414 6.95 -0.41 16.91
CA LYS A 414 6.51 -0.25 18.32
C LYS A 414 5.17 -0.94 18.67
N ARG A 415 4.46 -1.50 17.70
CA ARG A 415 3.07 -1.97 17.93
C ARG A 415 2.92 -3.47 18.13
N HIS A 416 3.96 -4.24 17.86
CA HIS A 416 3.99 -5.68 18.11
C HIS A 416 5.22 -6.01 18.94
N GLY A 417 5.01 -6.20 20.25
CA GLY A 417 6.04 -6.79 21.09
C GLY A 417 6.35 -8.22 20.62
N PRO A 418 7.58 -8.70 20.79
CA PRO A 418 7.99 -10.05 20.39
C PRO A 418 7.26 -11.17 21.14
N GLU A 419 6.40 -10.83 22.10
CA GLU A 419 5.70 -11.77 22.96
C GLU A 419 4.38 -12.33 22.37
N GLU A 420 3.88 -11.78 21.23
CA GLU A 420 2.56 -12.17 20.71
C GLU A 420 2.59 -13.14 19.52
N HIS A 421 3.74 -13.44 18.92
CA HIS A 421 3.86 -14.30 17.73
C HIS A 421 4.90 -15.42 17.84
N GLY A 422 5.03 -15.98 19.03
CA GLY A 422 5.72 -17.25 19.21
C GLY A 422 5.10 -18.34 18.33
N THR A 423 5.92 -19.24 17.84
CA THR A 423 5.63 -20.31 16.89
C THR A 423 4.57 -21.35 17.32
N THR A 424 3.76 -21.08 18.31
CA THR A 424 2.76 -22.02 18.85
C THR A 424 1.44 -21.31 19.12
N ASN A 425 0.44 -21.58 18.26
CA ASN A 425 -1.01 -21.39 18.52
C ASN A 425 -1.47 -20.05 19.14
N ALA A 426 -0.70 -18.97 19.02
CA ALA A 426 -1.14 -17.66 19.45
C ALA A 426 -2.22 -17.17 18.49
N GLU A 427 -3.36 -16.79 19.03
CA GLU A 427 -4.48 -16.24 18.28
C GLU A 427 -4.04 -14.96 17.55
N ILE A 428 -4.07 -14.97 16.21
CA ILE A 428 -3.84 -13.78 15.40
C ILE A 428 -4.97 -12.78 15.67
N LYS A 429 -4.62 -11.55 16.06
CA LYS A 429 -5.58 -10.49 16.34
C LYS A 429 -5.52 -9.41 15.25
N PRO A 430 -6.66 -8.79 14.90
CA PRO A 430 -6.66 -7.61 14.05
C PRO A 430 -5.83 -6.48 14.67
N GLN A 431 -5.00 -5.83 13.87
CA GLN A 431 -4.18 -4.68 14.31
C GLN A 431 -5.02 -3.47 14.72
N GLY A 432 -6.27 -3.39 14.24
CA GLY A 432 -7.15 -2.26 14.43
C GLY A 432 -6.94 -1.16 13.38
N ILE A 433 -7.76 -0.11 13.47
CA ILE A 433 -7.73 0.99 12.51
C ILE A 433 -6.54 1.91 12.80
N MET A 434 -5.73 2.17 11.77
CA MET A 434 -4.67 3.17 11.81
C MET A 434 -5.08 4.39 10.98
N PRO A 435 -5.22 5.57 11.59
CA PRO A 435 -5.51 6.78 10.84
C PRO A 435 -4.42 7.08 9.83
N MET A 436 -4.78 7.17 8.55
CA MET A 436 -3.88 7.53 7.45
C MET A 436 -4.65 8.05 6.25
N ASP A 437 -3.94 8.76 5.39
CA ASP A 437 -4.41 9.17 4.08
C ASP A 437 -3.25 9.16 3.09
N SER A 438 -3.49 8.93 1.80
CA SER A 438 -2.38 8.76 0.86
C SER A 438 -2.69 9.20 -0.56
N ARG A 439 -1.60 9.40 -1.33
CA ARG A 439 -1.66 9.66 -2.77
C ARG A 439 -0.51 9.03 -3.52
N LEU A 440 -0.78 8.52 -4.70
CA LEU A 440 0.22 8.07 -5.66
C LEU A 440 0.68 9.27 -6.50
N LEU A 441 1.99 9.46 -6.63
CA LEU A 441 2.58 10.61 -7.32
C LEU A 441 3.41 10.17 -8.52
N SER A 442 3.06 10.65 -9.72
CA SER A 442 3.80 10.42 -10.97
C SER A 442 4.98 11.39 -11.10
N ARG A 443 5.82 11.21 -12.12
CA ARG A 443 6.92 12.14 -12.46
C ARG A 443 6.43 13.59 -12.56
N GLU A 444 5.30 13.81 -13.24
CA GLU A 444 4.73 15.15 -13.42
C GLU A 444 4.35 15.81 -12.10
N HIS A 445 3.80 15.03 -11.16
CA HIS A 445 3.46 15.52 -9.83
C HIS A 445 4.72 15.85 -9.01
N LEU A 446 5.77 15.04 -9.13
CA LEU A 446 7.01 15.20 -8.36
C LEU A 446 7.85 16.41 -8.82
N VAL A 447 7.72 16.85 -10.07
CA VAL A 447 8.39 18.05 -10.58
C VAL A 447 7.51 19.30 -10.55
N ASN A 448 6.28 19.20 -10.02
CA ASN A 448 5.36 20.33 -9.96
C ASN A 448 5.88 21.42 -9.01
N PRO A 449 5.94 22.70 -9.44
CA PRO A 449 6.41 23.79 -8.60
C PRO A 449 5.64 23.98 -7.28
N GLY A 450 4.36 23.57 -7.24
CA GLY A 450 3.52 23.61 -6.04
C GLY A 450 3.76 22.46 -5.05
N LEU A 451 4.71 21.53 -5.34
CA LEU A 451 4.89 20.35 -4.49
C LEU A 451 5.32 20.70 -3.07
N ALA A 452 6.21 21.68 -2.88
CA ALA A 452 6.66 22.09 -1.55
C ALA A 452 5.49 22.55 -0.67
N GLU A 453 4.61 23.39 -1.20
CA GLU A 453 3.40 23.87 -0.52
C GLU A 453 2.40 22.72 -0.27
N ALA A 454 2.26 21.80 -1.23
CA ALA A 454 1.38 20.64 -1.08
C ALA A 454 1.86 19.69 0.02
N LEU A 455 3.19 19.49 0.15
CA LEU A 455 3.80 18.70 1.23
C LEU A 455 3.61 19.37 2.59
N GLU A 456 3.82 20.68 2.69
CA GLU A 456 3.59 21.45 3.92
C GLU A 456 2.14 21.29 4.39
N LYS A 457 1.17 21.47 3.50
CA LYS A 457 -0.26 21.35 3.82
C LYS A 457 -0.70 19.91 4.16
N ALA A 458 -0.05 18.91 3.56
CA ALA A 458 -0.34 17.52 3.83
C ALA A 458 0.33 16.98 5.10
N MET A 459 1.29 17.71 5.67
CA MET A 459 2.02 17.30 6.87
C MET A 459 1.09 17.27 8.08
N PRO A 460 0.88 16.12 8.72
CA PRO A 460 0.07 16.06 9.92
C PRO A 460 0.79 16.72 11.10
N MET A 461 0.33 17.93 11.48
CA MET A 461 0.86 18.71 12.58
C MET A 461 0.33 18.24 13.94
N MET A 462 0.45 16.96 14.20
CA MET A 462 -0.03 16.28 15.40
C MET A 462 1.05 15.34 15.94
N LYS A 463 0.83 14.80 17.14
CA LYS A 463 1.78 13.86 17.73
C LYS A 463 2.04 12.67 16.78
N ASP A 464 3.30 12.34 16.58
CA ASP A 464 3.77 11.29 15.67
C ASP A 464 3.37 11.52 14.20
N GLY A 465 3.05 12.78 13.82
CA GLY A 465 2.72 13.18 12.45
C GLY A 465 3.92 13.09 11.51
N GLN A 466 3.71 12.47 10.34
CA GLN A 466 4.73 12.32 9.32
C GLN A 466 4.14 12.01 7.95
N LEU A 467 4.88 12.32 6.90
CA LEU A 467 4.66 11.81 5.56
C LEU A 467 5.65 10.67 5.30
N ARG A 468 5.15 9.49 4.96
CA ARG A 468 5.95 8.33 4.57
C ARG A 468 5.95 8.22 3.06
N GLY A 469 7.12 8.25 2.44
CA GLY A 469 7.26 8.04 1.01
C GLY A 469 7.82 6.66 0.70
N ASN A 470 7.05 5.87 -0.03
CA ASN A 470 7.49 4.59 -0.56
C ASN A 470 7.81 4.78 -2.04
N VAL A 471 9.05 4.52 -2.45
CA VAL A 471 9.43 4.53 -3.86
C VAL A 471 8.89 3.26 -4.50
N VAL A 472 7.90 3.45 -5.38
CA VAL A 472 7.12 2.34 -5.95
C VAL A 472 7.18 2.28 -7.47
N GLY A 473 7.73 3.32 -8.14
CA GLY A 473 7.83 3.41 -9.60
C GLY A 473 9.05 2.69 -10.16
N GLY A 474 8.97 2.29 -11.43
CA GLY A 474 10.07 1.67 -12.16
C GLY A 474 9.58 0.86 -13.37
N ASN A 475 10.48 0.57 -14.29
CA ASN A 475 10.13 -0.07 -15.57
C ASN A 475 9.31 -1.37 -15.41
N LYS A 476 9.64 -2.21 -14.43
CA LYS A 476 8.88 -3.46 -14.20
C LYS A 476 7.43 -3.24 -13.79
N ILE A 477 7.14 -2.15 -13.08
CA ILE A 477 5.77 -1.80 -12.70
C ILE A 477 5.04 -1.18 -13.89
N PHE A 478 5.71 -0.31 -14.66
CA PHE A 478 5.08 0.44 -15.75
C PHE A 478 4.68 -0.45 -16.93
N VAL A 479 5.51 -1.45 -17.27
CA VAL A 479 5.27 -2.32 -18.44
C VAL A 479 4.16 -3.37 -18.21
N THR A 480 3.76 -3.65 -16.98
CA THR A 480 2.71 -4.66 -16.70
C THR A 480 1.35 -4.23 -17.22
N GLY A 481 1.10 -2.91 -17.32
CA GLY A 481 -0.15 -2.38 -17.87
C GLY A 481 -1.38 -2.90 -17.14
N ASN A 482 -2.38 -3.38 -17.90
CA ASN A 482 -3.68 -3.84 -17.41
C ASN A 482 -3.77 -5.36 -17.15
N ALA A 483 -2.62 -6.06 -17.10
CA ALA A 483 -2.59 -7.51 -16.83
C ALA A 483 -3.12 -7.89 -15.44
N THR A 484 -3.29 -6.93 -14.55
CA THR A 484 -3.88 -7.08 -13.21
C THR A 484 -4.94 -6.01 -12.96
N ALA A 485 -5.74 -6.18 -11.93
CA ALA A 485 -6.79 -5.23 -11.54
C ALA A 485 -6.27 -4.03 -10.71
N VAL A 486 -4.98 -3.94 -10.49
CA VAL A 486 -4.35 -2.80 -9.80
C VAL A 486 -4.70 -1.50 -10.53
N THR A 487 -5.06 -0.45 -9.78
CA THR A 487 -5.42 0.83 -10.42
C THR A 487 -4.30 1.33 -11.35
N PRO A 488 -4.65 1.84 -12.56
CA PRO A 488 -3.65 2.36 -13.50
C PRO A 488 -2.74 3.46 -12.93
N ALA A 489 -3.14 4.12 -11.85
CA ALA A 489 -2.30 5.10 -11.16
C ALA A 489 -0.95 4.51 -10.70
N TRP A 490 -0.89 3.22 -10.31
CA TRP A 490 0.36 2.53 -9.98
C TRP A 490 1.32 2.43 -11.15
N ARG A 491 0.80 2.38 -12.39
CA ARG A 491 1.59 2.21 -13.61
C ARG A 491 2.25 3.52 -14.08
N LYS A 492 2.07 4.61 -13.32
CA LYS A 492 2.67 5.93 -13.56
C LYS A 492 3.36 6.50 -12.32
N ALA A 493 3.03 5.99 -11.13
CA ALA A 493 3.53 6.51 -9.87
C ALA A 493 4.98 6.13 -9.62
N TYR A 494 5.77 7.08 -9.12
CA TYR A 494 7.10 6.84 -8.56
C TYR A 494 7.08 6.79 -7.04
N VAL A 495 6.15 7.51 -6.44
CA VAL A 495 6.02 7.60 -4.98
C VAL A 495 4.59 7.30 -4.58
N HIS A 496 4.43 6.45 -3.58
CA HIS A 496 3.25 6.35 -2.75
C HIS A 496 3.51 7.13 -1.47
N LEU A 497 2.88 8.29 -1.33
CA LEU A 497 3.06 9.20 -0.19
C LEU A 497 1.88 9.07 0.77
N ILE A 498 2.18 8.78 2.04
CA ILE A 498 1.20 8.46 3.08
C ILE A 498 1.36 9.43 4.24
N ALA A 499 0.32 10.15 4.58
CA ALA A 499 0.23 10.92 5.81
C ALA A 499 -0.27 10.02 6.96
N THR A 500 0.46 10.00 8.08
CA THR A 500 0.09 9.23 9.28
C THR A 500 0.32 10.08 10.54
N GLY A 501 -0.43 9.78 11.59
CA GLY A 501 -0.33 10.47 12.89
C GLY A 501 -1.56 10.19 13.75
N GLN A 502 -1.55 10.66 14.99
CA GLN A 502 -2.74 10.60 15.85
C GLN A 502 -3.74 11.67 15.37
N GLY A 503 -5.00 11.29 15.10
CA GLY A 503 -6.03 12.19 14.59
C GLY A 503 -6.49 11.82 13.20
N THR A 504 -6.78 12.80 12.35
CA THR A 504 -7.29 12.60 10.98
C THR A 504 -6.29 13.17 9.96
N PRO A 505 -5.33 12.39 9.49
CA PRO A 505 -4.43 12.81 8.41
C PRO A 505 -5.22 13.18 7.16
N ASP A 506 -4.80 14.23 6.47
CA ASP A 506 -5.44 14.75 5.26
C ASP A 506 -4.40 15.09 4.18
N VAL A 507 -4.52 14.47 3.03
CA VAL A 507 -3.70 14.76 1.84
C VAL A 507 -4.49 15.46 0.74
N SER A 508 -5.49 16.26 1.09
CA SER A 508 -6.30 17.02 0.12
C SER A 508 -5.46 17.90 -0.80
N SER A 509 -4.39 18.51 -0.29
CA SER A 509 -3.43 19.29 -1.08
C SER A 509 -2.74 18.44 -2.16
N LEU A 510 -2.36 17.21 -1.84
CA LEU A 510 -1.81 16.26 -2.81
C LEU A 510 -2.87 15.77 -3.79
N ARG A 511 -4.14 15.63 -3.38
CA ARG A 511 -5.24 15.33 -4.30
C ARG A 511 -5.48 16.45 -5.31
N VAL A 512 -5.35 17.71 -4.89
CA VAL A 512 -5.43 18.86 -5.79
C VAL A 512 -4.26 18.86 -6.78
N LEU A 513 -3.04 18.58 -6.31
CA LEU A 513 -1.84 18.53 -7.14
C LEU A 513 -1.86 17.36 -8.14
N ALA A 514 -2.42 16.21 -7.75
CA ALA A 514 -2.40 14.96 -8.51
C ALA A 514 -3.84 14.45 -8.78
N LYS A 515 -4.67 15.25 -9.46
CA LYS A 515 -6.10 14.98 -9.70
C LYS A 515 -6.34 13.70 -10.49
N ASP A 516 -5.48 13.40 -11.45
CA ASP A 516 -5.53 12.26 -12.36
C ASP A 516 -4.95 10.97 -11.78
N SER A 517 -4.63 10.95 -10.49
CA SER A 517 -4.01 9.83 -9.79
C SER A 517 -4.97 9.14 -8.81
N GLY A 518 -4.45 8.19 -8.05
CA GLY A 518 -5.18 7.35 -7.09
C GLY A 518 -4.47 7.23 -5.75
N ALA A 519 -4.91 6.26 -4.96
CA ALA A 519 -4.30 5.86 -3.70
C ALA A 519 -4.27 4.33 -3.58
N TYR A 520 -3.50 3.82 -2.62
CA TYR A 520 -3.44 2.40 -2.31
C TYR A 520 -4.58 2.01 -1.36
N SER A 521 -5.43 1.08 -1.76
CA SER A 521 -6.61 0.67 -0.99
C SER A 521 -6.31 0.08 0.40
N ASN A 522 -5.06 -0.34 0.67
CA ASN A 522 -4.63 -0.86 1.97
C ASN A 522 -4.02 0.22 2.88
N GLU A 523 -3.60 1.36 2.31
CA GLU A 523 -2.87 2.40 3.03
C GLU A 523 -3.42 3.78 2.67
N ALA A 524 -4.70 4.00 2.95
CA ALA A 524 -5.42 5.24 2.63
C ALA A 524 -6.48 5.53 3.68
N SER A 525 -7.21 6.64 3.52
CA SER A 525 -8.33 6.97 4.40
C SER A 525 -9.47 5.95 4.25
N ARG A 526 -9.93 5.41 5.37
CA ARG A 526 -11.13 4.55 5.40
C ARG A 526 -12.38 5.31 4.96
N THR A 527 -12.42 6.62 5.20
CA THR A 527 -13.53 7.50 4.86
C THR A 527 -13.31 8.26 3.55
N GLN A 528 -12.40 7.77 2.68
CA GLN A 528 -12.12 8.37 1.38
C GLN A 528 -13.42 8.55 0.58
N GLU A 529 -13.77 9.78 0.30
CA GLU A 529 -14.82 10.10 -0.68
C GLU A 529 -14.48 9.51 -2.04
N ASN A 530 -15.20 9.28 -2.94
CA ASN A 530 -14.85 8.74 -4.28
C ASN A 530 -13.87 7.54 -4.25
N TRP A 531 -13.92 6.72 -3.19
CA TRP A 531 -13.00 5.59 -2.98
C TRP A 531 -12.97 4.61 -4.17
N LYS A 532 -14.07 4.43 -4.88
CA LYS A 532 -14.15 3.57 -6.08
C LYS A 532 -13.15 4.02 -7.14
N THR A 533 -13.19 5.30 -7.49
CA THR A 533 -12.29 5.90 -8.47
C THR A 533 -10.87 6.03 -7.93
N THR A 534 -10.72 6.40 -6.65
CA THR A 534 -9.42 6.58 -6.01
C THR A 534 -8.63 5.28 -5.93
N PHE A 535 -9.27 4.15 -5.57
CA PHE A 535 -8.58 2.88 -5.32
C PHE A 535 -8.49 1.98 -6.54
N TRP A 536 -9.44 2.05 -7.48
CA TRP A 536 -9.49 1.14 -8.63
C TRP A 536 -9.62 1.87 -9.97
N GLY A 537 -9.99 3.16 -9.97
CA GLY A 537 -10.13 3.91 -11.21
C GLY A 537 -11.11 3.23 -12.19
N PRO A 538 -10.74 3.14 -13.48
CA PRO A 538 -11.60 2.52 -14.50
C PRO A 538 -11.80 1.00 -14.30
N ASN A 539 -11.00 0.34 -13.46
CA ASN A 539 -11.11 -1.09 -13.21
C ASN A 539 -12.31 -1.45 -12.30
N TYR A 540 -12.89 -0.46 -11.57
CA TYR A 540 -13.95 -0.71 -10.60
C TYR A 540 -15.17 -1.41 -11.22
N GLU A 541 -15.61 -0.98 -12.40
CA GLU A 541 -16.78 -1.54 -13.06
C GLU A 541 -16.59 -3.02 -13.42
N LYS A 542 -15.46 -3.36 -14.06
CA LYS A 542 -15.12 -4.76 -14.36
C LYS A 542 -14.98 -5.61 -13.11
N LEU A 543 -14.37 -5.07 -12.06
CA LEU A 543 -14.28 -5.73 -10.76
C LEU A 543 -15.66 -5.99 -10.15
N SER A 544 -16.59 -5.04 -10.27
CA SER A 544 -17.98 -5.20 -9.79
C SER A 544 -18.74 -6.28 -10.53
N GLN A 545 -18.54 -6.41 -11.84
CA GLN A 545 -19.14 -7.47 -12.66
C GLN A 545 -18.59 -8.86 -12.25
N ILE A 546 -17.28 -8.96 -12.03
CA ILE A 546 -16.66 -10.20 -11.56
C ILE A 546 -17.15 -10.54 -10.14
N LYS A 547 -17.26 -9.53 -9.27
CA LYS A 547 -17.83 -9.70 -7.92
C LYS A 547 -19.24 -10.27 -7.98
N ALA A 548 -20.11 -9.73 -8.83
CA ALA A 548 -21.48 -10.21 -9.01
C ALA A 548 -21.53 -11.67 -9.52
N LYS A 549 -20.54 -12.09 -10.32
CA LYS A 549 -20.41 -13.48 -10.80
C LYS A 549 -20.05 -14.46 -9.69
N TYR A 550 -19.04 -14.14 -8.88
CA TYR A 550 -18.46 -15.07 -7.90
C TYR A 550 -19.03 -14.94 -6.49
N ASP A 551 -19.67 -13.80 -6.18
CA ASP A 551 -20.30 -13.54 -4.88
C ASP A 551 -21.57 -12.67 -5.01
N PRO A 552 -22.61 -13.17 -5.68
CA PRO A 552 -23.84 -12.40 -5.95
C PRO A 552 -24.59 -11.98 -4.68
N LYS A 553 -24.42 -12.71 -3.58
CA LYS A 553 -25.07 -12.42 -2.29
C LYS A 553 -24.24 -11.52 -1.38
N GLY A 554 -23.02 -11.13 -1.77
CA GLY A 554 -22.13 -10.28 -0.96
C GLY A 554 -21.74 -10.95 0.35
N LEU A 555 -21.39 -12.24 0.31
CA LEU A 555 -20.86 -12.95 1.48
C LEU A 555 -19.54 -12.33 1.95
N PHE A 556 -18.65 -12.04 1.00
CA PHE A 556 -17.36 -11.41 1.24
C PHE A 556 -17.48 -9.89 1.17
N TRP A 557 -17.98 -9.28 2.24
CA TRP A 557 -18.17 -7.85 2.32
C TRP A 557 -17.09 -7.19 3.18
N VAL A 558 -16.40 -6.20 2.61
CA VAL A 558 -15.44 -5.32 3.27
C VAL A 558 -15.68 -3.87 2.83
N SER A 559 -15.47 -2.89 3.71
CA SER A 559 -15.68 -1.47 3.40
C SER A 559 -14.50 -0.61 3.86
N PRO A 560 -13.90 0.17 2.93
CA PRO A 560 -14.16 0.22 1.48
C PRO A 560 -13.72 -1.05 0.75
N GLY A 561 -14.47 -1.47 -0.26
CA GLY A 561 -14.21 -2.68 -1.05
C GLY A 561 -15.13 -2.79 -2.27
N ILE A 562 -14.84 -3.70 -3.19
CA ILE A 562 -15.65 -3.89 -4.40
C ILE A 562 -17.05 -4.36 -4.00
N GLY A 563 -18.09 -3.62 -4.44
CA GLY A 563 -19.48 -3.89 -4.11
C GLY A 563 -19.91 -3.49 -2.70
N ALA A 564 -19.03 -2.78 -1.94
CA ALA A 564 -19.35 -2.34 -0.58
C ALA A 564 -20.57 -1.41 -0.51
N ASP A 565 -20.77 -0.62 -1.55
CA ASP A 565 -21.90 0.31 -1.71
C ASP A 565 -23.28 -0.37 -1.87
N GLN A 566 -23.31 -1.67 -2.12
CA GLN A 566 -24.55 -2.46 -2.14
C GLN A 566 -25.07 -2.78 -0.74
N PHE A 567 -24.31 -2.44 0.29
CA PHE A 567 -24.64 -2.72 1.68
C PHE A 567 -24.41 -1.49 2.56
N SER A 568 -25.14 -1.42 3.65
CA SER A 568 -24.93 -0.43 4.72
C SER A 568 -24.91 -1.13 6.06
N VAL A 569 -24.27 -0.51 7.05
CA VAL A 569 -24.33 -0.97 8.45
C VAL A 569 -25.52 -0.27 9.13
N GLN A 570 -26.52 -1.04 9.55
CA GLN A 570 -27.73 -0.57 10.23
C GLN A 570 -27.81 -1.31 11.55
N ASP A 571 -27.83 -0.60 12.67
CA ASP A 571 -27.88 -1.16 14.04
C ASP A 571 -26.87 -2.29 14.27
N GLY A 572 -25.65 -2.12 13.74
CA GLY A 572 -24.56 -3.10 13.84
C GLY A 572 -24.64 -4.25 12.84
N LYS A 573 -25.67 -4.35 12.02
CA LYS A 573 -25.86 -5.38 11.00
C LYS A 573 -25.48 -4.87 9.61
N VAL A 574 -24.93 -5.75 8.80
CA VAL A 574 -24.66 -5.49 7.38
C VAL A 574 -25.92 -5.84 6.59
N CYS A 575 -26.60 -4.83 6.06
CA CYS A 575 -27.86 -4.98 5.34
C CYS A 575 -27.69 -4.54 3.88
N ARG A 576 -28.30 -5.29 2.97
CA ARG A 576 -28.33 -4.91 1.55
C ARG A 576 -29.14 -3.63 1.38
N VAL A 577 -28.57 -2.65 0.68
CA VAL A 577 -29.28 -1.41 0.33
C VAL A 577 -30.27 -1.74 -0.80
N ALA A 578 -31.55 -1.42 -0.59
CA ALA A 578 -32.55 -1.55 -1.66
C ALA A 578 -32.07 -0.77 -2.90
N PRO A 579 -32.20 -1.31 -4.12
CA PRO A 579 -31.86 -0.56 -5.32
C PRO A 579 -32.62 0.78 -5.28
N VAL A 580 -31.89 1.89 -5.33
CA VAL A 580 -32.52 3.19 -5.51
C VAL A 580 -33.30 3.09 -6.84
N ALA A 581 -34.63 3.17 -6.80
CA ALA A 581 -35.45 3.18 -7.99
C ALA A 581 -34.83 4.22 -8.94
N LYS A 582 -34.46 3.81 -10.16
CA LYS A 582 -33.85 4.71 -11.14
C LYS A 582 -34.70 5.97 -11.17
N SER A 583 -34.14 7.10 -10.79
CA SER A 583 -34.82 8.37 -10.87
C SER A 583 -35.43 8.50 -12.26
N LYS A 584 -36.69 8.91 -12.34
CA LYS A 584 -37.38 9.18 -13.64
C LYS A 584 -36.61 10.21 -14.49
N TYR A 585 -35.60 10.86 -13.94
CA TYR A 585 -34.71 11.81 -14.60
C TYR A 585 -33.40 11.20 -15.11
N ALA A 586 -33.19 9.87 -15.00
CA ALA A 586 -31.95 9.23 -15.49
C ALA A 586 -31.94 9.06 -17.05
N ASN A 587 -32.93 9.53 -17.77
CA ASN A 587 -33.00 9.51 -19.22
C ASN A 587 -32.77 10.87 -19.89
N VAL A 588 -32.18 11.83 -19.22
CA VAL A 588 -31.55 12.97 -19.92
C VAL A 588 -30.20 12.46 -20.41
N ALA A 589 -30.21 11.90 -21.62
CA ALA A 589 -29.00 11.67 -22.37
C ALA A 589 -28.22 13.01 -22.43
N PRO A 590 -26.88 13.02 -22.27
CA PRO A 590 -26.14 14.21 -22.62
C PRO A 590 -26.45 14.51 -24.09
N GLU A 591 -26.95 15.68 -24.38
CA GLU A 591 -27.11 16.17 -25.76
C GLU A 591 -25.73 16.06 -26.42
N THR A 592 -25.57 15.06 -27.24
CA THR A 592 -24.48 14.99 -28.19
C THR A 592 -24.81 15.97 -29.31
N ASP A 593 -24.42 17.21 -29.13
CA ASP A 593 -24.28 18.16 -30.22
C ASP A 593 -23.12 17.73 -31.10
N ASN A 594 -23.38 16.72 -31.92
CA ASN A 594 -22.48 16.22 -32.92
C ASN A 594 -23.08 16.43 -34.33
N LYS A 595 -23.32 17.70 -34.67
CA LYS A 595 -23.52 18.15 -36.06
C LYS A 595 -22.85 19.50 -36.19
N ASN A 596 -21.58 19.47 -36.55
CA ASN A 596 -20.85 20.44 -37.38
C ASN A 596 -19.33 20.27 -37.19
N MET A 597 -18.80 19.20 -37.76
CA MET A 597 -17.38 19.11 -38.08
C MET A 597 -17.21 18.78 -39.57
N ALA A 598 -17.42 19.80 -40.37
CA ALA A 598 -16.84 19.87 -41.70
C ALA A 598 -16.81 21.36 -42.08
N THR A 599 -15.73 22.04 -41.72
CA THR A 599 -15.06 23.12 -42.46
C THR A 599 -14.00 23.74 -41.55
N GLY A 600 -12.79 23.89 -42.07
CA GLY A 600 -11.58 24.29 -41.36
C GLY A 600 -11.69 25.61 -40.59
N GLY A 601 -11.23 25.56 -39.37
CA GLY A 601 -11.08 26.70 -38.47
C GLY A 601 -9.80 26.55 -37.65
N LYS A 602 -8.90 27.48 -37.83
CA LYS A 602 -7.60 27.60 -37.18
C LYS A 602 -7.71 27.53 -35.65
N SER A 603 -6.90 26.69 -35.02
CA SER A 603 -6.70 26.61 -33.59
C SER A 603 -6.13 27.91 -33.05
N ASN A 604 -6.87 28.64 -32.23
CA ASN A 604 -6.31 29.66 -31.35
C ASN A 604 -5.71 29.01 -30.12
N ALA A 605 -4.39 28.93 -30.11
CA ALA A 605 -3.60 28.60 -28.93
C ALA A 605 -3.29 29.92 -28.18
N ASP A 606 -4.17 30.33 -27.29
CA ASP A 606 -3.87 31.30 -26.24
C ASP A 606 -4.10 30.64 -24.87
N GLY A 607 -3.06 29.86 -24.46
CA GLY A 607 -2.89 29.45 -23.08
C GLY A 607 -2.04 30.47 -22.36
N ASP A 608 -2.63 31.18 -21.43
CA ASP A 608 -1.91 32.00 -20.46
C ASP A 608 -1.01 31.09 -19.60
N GLY A 609 0.24 30.97 -20.03
CA GLY A 609 1.26 30.18 -19.37
C GLY A 609 1.93 30.95 -18.23
N PHE A 610 2.31 30.23 -17.24
CA PHE A 610 3.04 30.58 -16.03
C PHE A 610 4.20 31.58 -16.24
N PRO A 611 4.46 32.48 -15.25
CA PRO A 611 5.37 33.61 -15.38
C PRO A 611 6.88 33.28 -15.33
N LEU A 612 7.26 32.02 -15.13
CA LEU A 612 8.65 31.63 -14.92
C LEU A 612 9.13 30.56 -15.93
N LEU A 613 10.32 30.74 -16.47
CA LEU A 613 10.99 29.78 -17.37
C LEU A 613 12.33 29.35 -16.76
N TRP A 614 12.65 28.06 -16.85
CA TRP A 614 13.94 27.51 -16.43
C TRP A 614 14.90 27.39 -17.62
N VAL A 615 16.00 28.13 -17.57
CA VAL A 615 17.02 28.09 -18.64
C VAL A 615 18.41 28.03 -18.00
N GLY A 616 19.16 26.96 -18.30
CA GLY A 616 20.58 26.85 -17.91
C GLY A 616 20.86 26.91 -16.41
N GLY A 617 20.02 26.28 -15.58
CA GLY A 617 20.25 26.23 -14.13
C GLY A 617 19.74 27.43 -13.33
N LYS A 618 18.98 28.34 -13.95
CA LYS A 618 18.40 29.52 -13.27
C LYS A 618 16.93 29.72 -13.65
N ILE A 619 16.14 30.17 -12.67
CA ILE A 619 14.76 30.60 -12.90
C ILE A 619 14.81 32.05 -13.39
N VAL A 620 14.23 32.33 -14.55
CA VAL A 620 14.12 33.67 -15.12
C VAL A 620 12.65 34.01 -15.40
N GLU A 621 12.27 35.24 -15.09
CA GLU A 621 10.93 35.75 -15.45
C GLU A 621 10.81 35.96 -16.96
N ARG A 622 9.68 35.53 -17.53
CA ARG A 622 9.36 35.88 -18.93
C ARG A 622 9.11 37.38 -19.03
N PRO A 623 9.72 38.07 -20.01
CA PRO A 623 9.38 39.49 -20.26
C PRO A 623 7.91 39.59 -20.69
N LYS A 624 7.18 40.49 -20.04
CA LYS A 624 5.78 40.83 -20.37
C LYS A 624 5.74 41.32 -21.82
N LYS A 625 4.88 40.73 -22.66
CA LYS A 625 4.62 41.22 -24.02
C LYS A 625 4.08 42.66 -23.97
N GLY A 626 4.93 43.60 -24.33
CA GLY A 626 4.52 44.97 -24.61
C GLY A 626 3.85 45.04 -25.98
N LYS A 627 2.73 45.73 -26.08
CA LYS A 627 2.09 46.08 -27.34
C LYS A 627 3.04 46.96 -28.17
N TYR A 628 3.54 46.44 -29.28
CA TYR A 628 4.01 47.29 -30.39
C TYR A 628 3.57 46.70 -31.73
N ALA A 629 3.03 47.57 -32.56
CA ALA A 629 2.58 47.31 -33.92
C ALA A 629 3.78 47.24 -34.87
N GLY A 630 3.73 46.36 -35.82
CA GLY A 630 4.17 46.41 -37.18
C GLY A 630 5.61 46.87 -37.53
N ALA A 631 6.43 45.93 -38.04
CA ALA A 631 7.21 46.12 -39.28
C ALA A 631 7.81 44.78 -39.68
N ALA A 632 7.62 44.42 -40.93
CA ALA A 632 8.25 43.28 -41.59
C ALA A 632 9.74 43.56 -41.80
N GLY A 633 10.59 42.58 -41.48
CA GLY A 633 12.04 42.65 -41.76
C GLY A 633 12.65 41.27 -41.73
N ALA A 634 13.27 40.90 -42.86
CA ALA A 634 13.83 39.61 -43.21
C ALA A 634 14.89 39.08 -42.23
N ALA A 635 14.95 37.80 -42.07
CA ALA A 635 15.99 37.07 -41.36
C ALA A 635 17.25 36.92 -42.24
N PRO A 636 18.46 37.04 -41.68
CA PRO A 636 19.67 36.57 -42.36
C PRO A 636 19.95 35.11 -42.01
N ALA A 637 20.35 34.36 -43.03
CA ALA A 637 20.81 32.98 -42.98
C ALA A 637 22.14 32.85 -42.23
N VAL A 638 22.24 31.82 -41.36
CA VAL A 638 23.49 31.42 -40.73
C VAL A 638 24.04 30.23 -41.50
N ALA A 639 25.28 30.38 -42.04
CA ALA A 639 26.05 29.35 -42.72
C ALA A 639 26.66 28.35 -41.72
N PRO A 640 26.96 27.10 -42.17
CA PRO A 640 27.53 26.07 -41.30
C PRO A 640 29.03 26.28 -41.11
N ALA A 641 29.53 26.13 -39.92
CA ALA A 641 30.94 26.16 -39.58
C ALA A 641 31.60 24.79 -39.87
N GLY A 642 32.75 24.89 -40.57
CA GLY A 642 33.48 23.77 -41.10
C GLY A 642 34.29 22.99 -40.05
N GLU A 643 34.55 21.76 -40.45
CA GLU A 643 35.48 20.81 -39.84
C GLU A 643 36.93 21.28 -40.00
N THR A 644 37.76 21.11 -38.99
CA THR A 644 39.23 21.10 -39.12
C THR A 644 39.78 19.79 -38.54
N PRO A 645 40.79 19.21 -39.22
CA PRO A 645 41.22 17.82 -39.01
C PRO A 645 42.30 17.69 -37.93
N MET A 646 42.23 16.57 -37.22
CA MET A 646 43.31 16.09 -36.36
C MET A 646 44.51 15.60 -37.19
N SER A 647 45.70 15.93 -36.75
CA SER A 647 46.95 15.24 -37.10
C SER A 647 47.65 14.71 -35.85
N PRO A 648 48.37 13.58 -35.96
CA PRO A 648 48.79 12.80 -34.80
C PRO A 648 50.21 13.17 -34.34
N VAL A 649 50.43 13.07 -33.02
CA VAL A 649 51.81 13.06 -32.49
C VAL A 649 52.06 11.76 -31.75
N MET A 650 52.96 10.98 -32.29
CA MET A 650 53.68 9.89 -31.62
C MET A 650 54.69 10.46 -30.65
N GLY A 651 54.93 9.80 -29.52
CA GLY A 651 56.05 10.08 -28.62
C GLY A 651 56.24 9.02 -27.59
N LYS A 652 57.19 8.19 -27.82
CA LYS A 652 57.75 7.07 -27.02
C LYS A 652 58.24 7.47 -25.64
N GLY A 653 58.20 6.48 -24.74
CA GLY A 653 59.41 6.13 -23.98
C GLY A 653 59.36 6.22 -22.48
N SER A 654 59.55 5.09 -21.92
CA SER A 654 60.08 4.52 -20.70
C SER A 654 59.16 4.27 -19.53
#